data_76ea61206c80cb3fbc5741cff7b7f793
#
_entry.id   76ea61206c80cb3fbc5741cff7b7f793
#
_cell.length_a   1.000
_cell.length_b   1.000
_cell.length_c   1.000
_cell.angle_alpha   90.00
_cell.angle_beta   90.00
_cell.angle_gamma   90.00
#
_symmetry.space_group_name_H-M   'P 1'
#
loop_
_entity.id
_entity.type
_entity.pdbx_description
1 polymer ?
#
loop_
_entity_poly.entity_id
_entity_poly.type
_entity_poly.pdbx_seq_one_letter_code
_entity_poly.pdbx_strand_id
1 'polypeptide(L)'
;MKQIKIALIGNPNCGKTTMFNDLTGSNQYVGNWPGVTVEKKEGGLKGHDDVIITDLPGIYSLSPYTLEEVVSRNYLLQNDVDGVLNLVDGSNIERNLYLTTQVMEMGYPVTIALNMIDIVRKNGDKIDTAKLAAELGCEVVETSALQGEGTGEAAEKAIKAVGGAAPKYMRFSSEVEDALTAIAREAGNKVHGISERWLLVKLFERDKKIADALGLSEGEQAKIEEIVAACEEALDDDAESIITNERYNYIGELMSKAVVKGHTGLTVSDKIDSIVTNRFLALPIFAIIMFLVYYIAVETIGTVVTDFTNDTLFGEWIMPWVQEHMEAAGCAEWLTSLVVDGIIGGIGAPIGFAPQMAIVFLLLSILEDCGYMARVAFIMDRFFRQFGMSGKSFIPLLISAGCGVPGIMASRTIENETDRRLTIMTTTFIPCGAKLPVIALLSGAIMGGDWYMAPIMYFVGFFAVITACIILKKTELFAGDPAPFVMELPPYHLPAAKNVLLHTWERVAGFLKKAGTIIFLCCVVMWFLASYGIDEGSVAMVDTEKSFVAYIGNGLAPIFAPLGFDSWQAVAAAFSGFVAKESIVSTMAILAGLADAAEDEPDLWTAVMAFFPSAVAAFSFLVFNLLDSPCLAAISTMSQEMNSKKWTWATILFQNMYAYSICLMVYQFGRVFVGGEAFSFGTAVAVVFLIAFLYLLFRPAKKYNKETVMSVDAK
;
A
#
# COMPACT_ATOMS: atom_id res chain seq x y z
N MET A 1 7.91 36.31 -31.20
CA MET A 1 6.62 35.59 -31.43
C MET A 1 6.15 35.06 -30.07
N LYS A 2 4.85 35.04 -29.80
CA LYS A 2 4.34 34.44 -28.55
C LYS A 2 4.63 32.94 -28.64
N GLN A 3 5.29 32.35 -27.65
CA GLN A 3 5.48 30.90 -27.55
C GLN A 3 4.12 30.20 -27.41
N ILE A 4 3.88 29.16 -28.21
CA ILE A 4 2.69 28.32 -28.11
C ILE A 4 2.98 27.22 -27.07
N LYS A 5 2.08 27.07 -26.11
CA LYS A 5 2.19 26.04 -25.07
C LYS A 5 1.11 24.99 -25.26
N ILE A 6 1.51 23.74 -25.49
CA ILE A 6 0.63 22.60 -25.62
C ILE A 6 0.79 21.69 -24.42
N ALA A 7 -0.31 21.39 -23.74
CA ALA A 7 -0.33 20.39 -22.67
C ALA A 7 -0.56 18.99 -23.27
N LEU A 8 0.36 18.06 -22.95
CA LEU A 8 0.18 16.64 -23.25
C LEU A 8 -0.49 15.97 -22.06
N ILE A 9 -1.71 15.47 -22.25
CA ILE A 9 -2.52 14.84 -21.20
C ILE A 9 -2.98 13.44 -21.64
N GLY A 10 -3.19 12.54 -20.70
CA GLY A 10 -3.72 11.20 -20.96
C GLY A 10 -3.65 10.31 -19.75
N ASN A 11 -4.31 9.17 -19.84
CA ASN A 11 -4.34 8.19 -18.76
C ASN A 11 -2.94 7.61 -18.48
N PRO A 12 -2.71 7.06 -17.28
CA PRO A 12 -1.52 6.26 -17.03
C PRO A 12 -1.41 5.12 -18.06
N ASN A 13 -0.21 4.83 -18.51
CA ASN A 13 0.12 3.75 -19.47
C ASN A 13 -0.43 3.92 -20.91
N CYS A 14 -1.05 5.02 -21.27
CA CYS A 14 -1.50 5.28 -22.65
C CYS A 14 -0.34 5.56 -23.65
N GLY A 15 0.92 5.56 -23.19
CA GLY A 15 2.10 5.82 -24.03
C GLY A 15 2.56 7.28 -24.04
N LYS A 16 2.12 8.10 -23.07
CA LYS A 16 2.37 9.55 -23.00
C LYS A 16 3.86 9.91 -22.98
N THR A 17 4.65 9.30 -22.11
CA THR A 17 6.10 9.53 -22.03
C THR A 17 6.82 9.10 -23.32
N THR A 18 6.38 8.05 -23.97
CA THR A 18 6.94 7.60 -25.26
C THR A 18 6.68 8.64 -26.34
N MET A 19 5.45 9.15 -26.43
CA MET A 19 5.08 10.20 -27.37
C MET A 19 5.82 11.52 -27.10
N PHE A 20 5.94 11.93 -25.83
CA PHE A 20 6.67 13.12 -25.43
C PHE A 20 8.13 13.04 -25.86
N ASN A 21 8.78 11.90 -25.63
CA ASN A 21 10.19 11.67 -26.03
C ASN A 21 10.35 11.68 -27.55
N ASP A 22 9.39 11.13 -28.29
CA ASP A 22 9.41 11.13 -29.75
C ASP A 22 9.27 12.56 -30.31
N LEU A 23 8.37 13.36 -29.75
CA LEU A 23 8.09 14.73 -30.20
C LEU A 23 9.22 15.73 -29.82
N THR A 24 9.82 15.60 -28.64
CA THR A 24 10.79 16.57 -28.12
C THR A 24 12.25 16.16 -28.32
N GLY A 25 12.54 14.86 -28.39
CA GLY A 25 13.91 14.34 -28.52
C GLY A 25 14.78 14.65 -27.30
N SER A 26 15.98 15.21 -27.53
CA SER A 26 16.94 15.54 -26.45
C SER A 26 16.73 16.91 -25.77
N ASN A 27 15.86 17.74 -26.31
CA ASN A 27 15.61 19.10 -25.82
C ASN A 27 14.53 19.10 -24.72
N GLN A 28 14.83 18.51 -23.56
CA GLN A 28 13.89 18.35 -22.46
C GLN A 28 14.44 19.03 -21.22
N TYR A 29 13.55 19.70 -20.47
CA TYR A 29 13.80 20.16 -19.10
C TYR A 29 13.03 19.25 -18.14
N VAL A 30 13.73 18.66 -17.17
CA VAL A 30 13.15 17.81 -16.14
C VAL A 30 13.35 18.47 -14.79
N GLY A 31 12.28 18.63 -14.03
CA GLY A 31 12.28 19.21 -12.69
C GLY A 31 11.09 18.68 -11.91
N ASN A 32 10.78 19.31 -10.79
CA ASN A 32 9.56 18.99 -10.04
C ASN A 32 8.55 20.13 -10.15
N TRP A 33 7.27 19.80 -10.07
CA TRP A 33 6.23 20.81 -9.95
C TRP A 33 6.40 21.59 -8.65
N PRO A 34 6.16 22.92 -8.63
CA PRO A 34 6.36 23.75 -7.43
C PRO A 34 5.56 23.21 -6.23
N GLY A 35 6.27 22.96 -5.13
CA GLY A 35 5.68 22.54 -3.85
C GLY A 35 5.29 21.07 -3.74
N VAL A 36 5.56 20.23 -4.74
CA VAL A 36 5.26 18.81 -4.74
C VAL A 36 6.41 17.96 -5.30
N THR A 37 6.40 16.66 -5.02
CA THR A 37 7.41 15.70 -5.49
C THR A 37 7.09 15.12 -6.88
N VAL A 38 6.09 15.64 -7.56
CA VAL A 38 5.67 15.18 -8.89
C VAL A 38 6.61 15.75 -9.96
N GLU A 39 7.10 14.90 -10.84
CA GLU A 39 8.03 15.27 -11.92
C GLU A 39 7.36 16.16 -12.98
N LYS A 40 8.01 17.22 -13.38
CA LYS A 40 7.61 18.13 -14.48
C LYS A 40 8.56 17.94 -15.66
N LYS A 41 8.02 17.68 -16.83
CA LYS A 41 8.76 17.60 -18.09
C LYS A 41 8.25 18.61 -19.09
N GLU A 42 9.15 19.43 -19.63
CA GLU A 42 8.88 20.38 -20.71
C GLU A 42 9.91 20.21 -21.81
N GLY A 43 9.50 20.35 -23.04
CA GLY A 43 10.41 20.26 -24.17
C GLY A 43 9.93 21.03 -25.40
N GLY A 44 10.88 21.55 -26.17
CA GLY A 44 10.59 22.14 -27.48
C GLY A 44 10.20 21.08 -28.50
N LEU A 45 9.18 21.35 -29.30
CA LEU A 45 8.77 20.45 -30.38
C LEU A 45 9.82 20.44 -31.49
N LYS A 46 10.21 19.24 -31.97
CA LYS A 46 11.12 19.09 -33.10
C LYS A 46 10.58 19.83 -34.32
N GLY A 47 11.41 20.71 -34.91
CA GLY A 47 11.06 21.49 -36.08
C GLY A 47 10.27 22.79 -35.84
N HIS A 48 9.94 23.10 -34.57
CA HIS A 48 9.21 24.30 -34.17
C HIS A 48 9.86 24.91 -32.92
N ASP A 49 10.65 25.96 -33.10
CA ASP A 49 11.36 26.64 -32.00
C ASP A 49 10.45 27.47 -31.11
N ASP A 50 9.22 27.74 -31.57
CA ASP A 50 8.22 28.55 -30.88
C ASP A 50 7.14 27.74 -30.15
N VAL A 51 7.24 26.39 -30.16
CA VAL A 51 6.26 25.49 -29.55
C VAL A 51 6.89 24.72 -28.38
N ILE A 52 6.28 24.80 -27.20
CA ILE A 52 6.64 24.04 -26.01
C ILE A 52 5.56 23.03 -25.72
N ILE A 53 5.97 21.78 -25.50
CA ILE A 53 5.11 20.70 -24.99
C ILE A 53 5.41 20.49 -23.53
N THR A 54 4.37 20.52 -22.68
CA THR A 54 4.44 20.19 -21.26
C THR A 54 3.80 18.82 -21.03
N ASP A 55 4.58 17.84 -20.56
CA ASP A 55 4.06 16.52 -20.18
C ASP A 55 3.42 16.60 -18.81
N LEU A 56 2.08 16.47 -18.75
CA LEU A 56 1.35 16.40 -17.50
C LEU A 56 1.39 14.99 -16.93
N PRO A 57 1.32 14.83 -15.60
CA PRO A 57 1.20 13.51 -14.97
C PRO A 57 0.05 12.69 -15.58
N GLY A 58 0.22 11.36 -15.63
CA GLY A 58 -0.86 10.46 -16.08
C GLY A 58 -1.98 10.44 -15.06
N ILE A 59 -3.20 10.76 -15.51
CA ILE A 59 -4.38 10.88 -14.64
C ILE A 59 -5.58 10.18 -15.27
N TYR A 60 -6.51 9.74 -14.44
CA TYR A 60 -7.78 9.17 -14.91
C TYR A 60 -8.91 10.20 -14.90
N SER A 61 -8.78 11.26 -14.11
CA SER A 61 -9.79 12.26 -13.90
C SER A 61 -9.13 13.60 -13.51
N LEU A 62 -9.84 14.72 -13.69
CA LEU A 62 -9.45 16.04 -13.18
C LEU A 62 -10.03 16.30 -11.78
N SER A 63 -10.43 15.25 -11.05
CA SER A 63 -10.90 15.33 -9.67
C SER A 63 -9.70 15.36 -8.69
N PRO A 64 -9.81 16.02 -7.52
CA PRO A 64 -8.66 16.27 -6.63
C PRO A 64 -8.34 15.10 -5.68
N TYR A 65 -8.30 13.88 -6.17
CA TYR A 65 -8.06 12.70 -5.34
C TYR A 65 -6.56 12.37 -5.18
N THR A 66 -5.76 12.62 -6.22
CA THR A 66 -4.30 12.39 -6.21
C THR A 66 -3.54 13.70 -6.39
N LEU A 67 -2.23 13.70 -6.02
CA LEU A 67 -1.36 14.87 -6.25
C LEU A 67 -1.19 15.16 -7.73
N GLU A 68 -1.10 14.12 -8.55
CA GLU A 68 -0.97 14.16 -9.99
C GLU A 68 -2.20 14.82 -10.64
N GLU A 69 -3.40 14.47 -10.18
CA GLU A 69 -4.66 15.07 -10.63
C GLU A 69 -4.75 16.54 -10.22
N VAL A 70 -4.36 16.86 -8.99
CA VAL A 70 -4.32 18.26 -8.51
C VAL A 70 -3.34 19.10 -9.32
N VAL A 71 -2.16 18.58 -9.62
CA VAL A 71 -1.13 19.27 -10.43
C VAL A 71 -1.65 19.53 -11.84
N SER A 72 -2.15 18.49 -12.51
CA SER A 72 -2.67 18.58 -13.88
C SER A 72 -3.86 19.56 -13.96
N ARG A 73 -4.79 19.47 -13.01
CA ARG A 73 -5.94 20.39 -12.92
C ARG A 73 -5.50 21.83 -12.72
N ASN A 74 -4.62 22.10 -11.76
CA ASN A 74 -4.17 23.45 -11.46
C ASN A 74 -3.42 24.06 -12.64
N TYR A 75 -2.60 23.29 -13.35
CA TYR A 75 -1.92 23.75 -14.54
C TYR A 75 -2.88 24.19 -15.64
N LEU A 76 -3.92 23.40 -15.91
CA LEU A 76 -4.95 23.75 -16.87
C LEU A 76 -5.79 24.97 -16.43
N LEU A 77 -6.08 25.11 -15.13
CA LEU A 77 -6.86 26.25 -14.61
C LEU A 77 -6.09 27.59 -14.63
N GLN A 78 -4.75 27.55 -14.61
CA GLN A 78 -3.92 28.79 -14.64
C GLN A 78 -3.93 29.49 -15.99
N ASN A 79 -4.63 28.99 -17.00
CA ASN A 79 -4.74 29.54 -18.36
C ASN A 79 -3.40 29.79 -19.07
N ASP A 80 -2.36 29.06 -18.73
CA ASP A 80 -1.03 29.14 -19.35
C ASP A 80 -0.84 28.11 -20.47
N VAL A 81 -1.94 27.65 -21.08
CA VAL A 81 -2.00 26.62 -22.12
C VAL A 81 -2.79 27.15 -23.30
N ASP A 82 -2.24 27.07 -24.50
CA ASP A 82 -2.88 27.51 -25.73
C ASP A 82 -3.67 26.37 -26.41
N GLY A 83 -3.34 25.08 -26.13
CA GLY A 83 -4.04 23.91 -26.66
C GLY A 83 -3.66 22.62 -25.93
N VAL A 84 -4.46 21.58 -26.09
CA VAL A 84 -4.28 20.28 -25.43
C VAL A 84 -4.13 19.18 -26.49
N LEU A 85 -3.07 18.38 -26.35
CA LEU A 85 -2.89 17.11 -27.06
C LEU A 85 -3.26 15.98 -26.09
N ASN A 86 -4.42 15.38 -26.30
CA ASN A 86 -4.95 14.33 -25.43
C ASN A 86 -4.63 12.95 -25.99
N LEU A 87 -3.84 12.18 -25.25
CA LEU A 87 -3.53 10.79 -25.61
C LEU A 87 -4.61 9.85 -25.12
N VAL A 88 -5.19 9.11 -26.05
CA VAL A 88 -6.23 8.11 -25.82
C VAL A 88 -5.71 6.74 -26.25
N ASP A 89 -5.68 5.78 -25.33
CA ASP A 89 -5.37 4.40 -25.67
C ASP A 89 -6.52 3.77 -26.45
N GLY A 90 -6.28 3.48 -27.73
CA GLY A 90 -7.26 2.88 -28.63
C GLY A 90 -7.69 1.46 -28.23
N SER A 91 -6.85 0.73 -27.52
CA SER A 91 -7.19 -0.62 -27.01
C SER A 91 -8.18 -0.58 -25.84
N ASN A 92 -8.23 0.56 -25.10
CA ASN A 92 -9.10 0.83 -23.96
C ASN A 92 -9.82 2.18 -24.09
N ILE A 93 -10.32 2.46 -25.28
CA ILE A 93 -10.82 3.78 -25.69
C ILE A 93 -11.96 4.29 -24.80
N GLU A 94 -12.90 3.46 -24.43
CA GLU A 94 -14.09 3.80 -23.62
C GLU A 94 -13.68 4.49 -22.31
N ARG A 95 -12.72 3.95 -21.60
CA ARG A 95 -12.25 4.51 -20.35
C ARG A 95 -11.40 5.76 -20.53
N ASN A 96 -10.56 5.79 -21.57
CA ASN A 96 -9.72 6.95 -21.83
C ASN A 96 -10.54 8.17 -22.24
N LEU A 97 -11.68 7.96 -22.88
CA LEU A 97 -12.62 9.02 -23.21
C LEU A 97 -13.24 9.70 -22.00
N TYR A 98 -13.27 9.09 -20.81
CA TYR A 98 -13.75 9.72 -19.59
C TYR A 98 -12.94 10.97 -19.22
N LEU A 99 -11.61 10.89 -19.27
CA LEU A 99 -10.74 12.05 -19.10
C LEU A 99 -10.93 13.05 -20.24
N THR A 100 -11.08 12.55 -21.46
CA THR A 100 -11.33 13.40 -22.65
C THR A 100 -12.55 14.27 -22.46
N THR A 101 -13.68 13.74 -21.98
CA THR A 101 -14.91 14.54 -21.72
C THR A 101 -14.65 15.68 -20.76
N GLN A 102 -13.88 15.45 -19.70
CA GLN A 102 -13.53 16.47 -18.71
C GLN A 102 -12.62 17.57 -19.29
N VAL A 103 -11.65 17.16 -20.12
CA VAL A 103 -10.75 18.10 -20.80
C VAL A 103 -11.52 18.99 -21.79
N MET A 104 -12.49 18.41 -22.49
CA MET A 104 -13.37 19.17 -23.41
C MET A 104 -14.27 20.17 -22.68
N GLU A 105 -14.78 19.79 -21.49
CA GLU A 105 -15.58 20.69 -20.63
C GLU A 105 -14.77 21.91 -20.17
N MET A 106 -13.43 21.81 -20.10
CA MET A 106 -12.56 22.96 -19.80
C MET A 106 -12.46 23.99 -20.94
N GLY A 107 -12.92 23.65 -22.15
CA GLY A 107 -13.04 24.56 -23.28
C GLY A 107 -11.75 24.87 -24.05
N TYR A 108 -10.68 24.14 -23.80
CA TYR A 108 -9.46 24.28 -24.61
C TYR A 108 -9.60 23.66 -26.00
N PRO A 109 -8.87 24.17 -27.01
CA PRO A 109 -8.70 23.46 -28.27
C PRO A 109 -8.03 22.10 -28.01
N VAL A 110 -8.71 20.99 -28.34
CA VAL A 110 -8.25 19.63 -28.10
C VAL A 110 -7.96 18.93 -29.41
N THR A 111 -6.83 18.25 -29.48
CA THR A 111 -6.55 17.25 -30.51
C THR A 111 -6.36 15.90 -29.84
N ILE A 112 -7.03 14.87 -30.34
CA ILE A 112 -6.93 13.52 -29.81
C ILE A 112 -5.88 12.73 -30.60
N ALA A 113 -4.86 12.22 -29.92
CA ALA A 113 -3.95 11.23 -30.47
C ALA A 113 -4.45 9.85 -30.02
N LEU A 114 -5.07 9.09 -30.92
CA LEU A 114 -5.55 7.74 -30.69
C LEU A 114 -4.38 6.78 -30.79
N ASN A 115 -3.76 6.49 -29.67
CA ASN A 115 -2.52 5.71 -29.58
C ASN A 115 -2.77 4.20 -29.51
N MET A 116 -1.70 3.42 -29.65
CA MET A 116 -1.73 1.94 -29.68
C MET A 116 -2.57 1.38 -30.83
N ILE A 117 -2.63 2.10 -31.95
CA ILE A 117 -3.42 1.67 -33.13
C ILE A 117 -2.89 0.36 -33.73
N ASP A 118 -1.62 0.07 -33.55
CA ASP A 118 -1.00 -1.21 -33.92
C ASP A 118 -1.63 -2.38 -33.15
N ILE A 119 -1.96 -2.21 -31.87
CA ILE A 119 -2.66 -3.21 -31.05
C ILE A 119 -4.12 -3.34 -31.50
N VAL A 120 -4.81 -2.22 -31.74
CA VAL A 120 -6.18 -2.20 -32.25
C VAL A 120 -6.30 -2.97 -33.57
N ARG A 121 -5.41 -2.67 -34.51
CA ARG A 121 -5.34 -3.37 -35.83
C ARG A 121 -5.04 -4.87 -35.63
N LYS A 122 -4.13 -5.23 -34.72
CA LYS A 122 -3.79 -6.64 -34.42
C LYS A 122 -4.98 -7.40 -33.84
N ASN A 123 -5.81 -6.75 -33.03
CA ASN A 123 -7.01 -7.34 -32.44
C ASN A 123 -8.17 -7.44 -33.44
N GLY A 124 -8.04 -6.84 -34.61
CA GLY A 124 -9.08 -6.79 -35.63
C GLY A 124 -10.19 -5.80 -35.37
N ASP A 125 -10.01 -4.94 -34.36
CA ASP A 125 -10.94 -3.87 -34.05
C ASP A 125 -10.83 -2.74 -35.10
N LYS A 126 -11.93 -2.05 -35.33
CA LYS A 126 -11.99 -0.91 -36.26
C LYS A 126 -12.58 0.28 -35.51
N ILE A 127 -11.84 1.38 -35.47
CA ILE A 127 -12.26 2.66 -34.89
C ILE A 127 -12.43 3.65 -36.05
N ASP A 128 -13.63 4.19 -36.18
CA ASP A 128 -13.94 5.22 -37.18
C ASP A 128 -13.56 6.58 -36.63
N THR A 129 -12.32 7.00 -36.88
CA THR A 129 -11.77 8.27 -36.41
C THR A 129 -12.51 9.49 -36.98
N ALA A 130 -13.11 9.38 -38.17
CA ALA A 130 -13.90 10.45 -38.78
C ALA A 130 -15.22 10.67 -38.02
N LYS A 131 -15.89 9.58 -37.62
CA LYS A 131 -17.10 9.70 -36.78
C LYS A 131 -16.76 10.19 -35.38
N LEU A 132 -15.69 9.70 -34.77
CA LEU A 132 -15.21 10.21 -33.48
C LEU A 132 -14.94 11.72 -33.53
N ALA A 133 -14.24 12.19 -34.57
CA ALA A 133 -13.95 13.61 -34.76
C ALA A 133 -15.22 14.46 -34.95
N ALA A 134 -16.19 13.95 -35.70
CA ALA A 134 -17.46 14.64 -35.93
C ALA A 134 -18.32 14.76 -34.67
N GLU A 135 -18.41 13.70 -33.88
CA GLU A 135 -19.20 13.69 -32.63
C GLU A 135 -18.53 14.54 -31.54
N LEU A 136 -17.20 14.41 -31.35
CA LEU A 136 -16.45 15.16 -30.36
C LEU A 136 -16.15 16.62 -30.80
N GLY A 137 -16.22 16.91 -32.09
CA GLY A 137 -15.94 18.23 -32.62
C GLY A 137 -14.48 18.65 -32.52
N CYS A 138 -13.55 17.69 -32.57
CA CYS A 138 -12.10 17.90 -32.52
C CYS A 138 -11.38 16.96 -33.48
N GLU A 139 -10.11 17.28 -33.81
CA GLU A 139 -9.29 16.43 -34.64
C GLU A 139 -8.90 15.15 -33.91
N VAL A 140 -8.99 14.02 -34.61
CA VAL A 140 -8.55 12.70 -34.11
C VAL A 140 -7.50 12.17 -35.07
N VAL A 141 -6.35 11.73 -34.55
CA VAL A 141 -5.20 11.20 -35.32
C VAL A 141 -4.86 9.82 -34.81
N GLU A 142 -4.77 8.83 -35.69
CA GLU A 142 -4.24 7.51 -35.34
C GLU A 142 -2.73 7.60 -35.09
N THR A 143 -2.28 7.07 -33.96
CA THR A 143 -0.86 7.08 -33.59
C THR A 143 -0.41 5.74 -33.04
N SER A 144 0.88 5.43 -33.24
CA SER A 144 1.63 4.42 -32.50
C SER A 144 2.92 5.04 -32.01
N ALA A 145 2.92 5.56 -30.78
CA ALA A 145 4.07 6.24 -30.21
C ALA A 145 5.31 5.34 -30.15
N LEU A 146 5.12 4.03 -29.98
CA LEU A 146 6.22 3.06 -29.95
C LEU A 146 6.89 2.92 -31.32
N GLN A 147 6.15 3.07 -32.42
CA GLN A 147 6.64 2.96 -33.80
C GLN A 147 6.95 4.33 -34.41
N GLY A 148 6.62 5.43 -33.72
CA GLY A 148 6.75 6.79 -34.25
C GLY A 148 5.73 7.11 -35.37
N GLU A 149 4.64 6.34 -35.50
CA GLU A 149 3.62 6.52 -36.54
C GLU A 149 2.61 7.59 -36.05
N GLY A 150 2.35 8.62 -36.87
CA GLY A 150 1.30 9.62 -36.66
C GLY A 150 1.59 10.66 -35.57
N THR A 151 2.66 10.55 -34.79
CA THR A 151 2.98 11.44 -33.67
C THR A 151 3.21 12.88 -34.10
N GLY A 152 4.01 13.10 -35.16
CA GLY A 152 4.23 14.41 -35.75
C GLY A 152 2.96 15.02 -36.32
N GLU A 153 2.10 14.24 -37.01
CA GLU A 153 0.83 14.72 -37.54
C GLU A 153 -0.11 15.20 -36.42
N ALA A 154 -0.16 14.45 -35.29
CA ALA A 154 -0.95 14.82 -34.13
C ALA A 154 -0.50 16.16 -33.54
N ALA A 155 0.82 16.39 -33.42
CA ALA A 155 1.39 17.64 -32.96
C ALA A 155 1.09 18.81 -33.90
N GLU A 156 1.22 18.63 -35.22
CA GLU A 156 0.89 19.64 -36.22
C GLU A 156 -0.60 20.03 -36.18
N LYS A 157 -1.50 19.05 -36.03
CA LYS A 157 -2.93 19.33 -35.88
C LYS A 157 -3.22 20.06 -34.58
N ALA A 158 -2.53 19.72 -33.48
CA ALA A 158 -2.67 20.43 -32.20
C ALA A 158 -2.24 21.90 -32.33
N ILE A 159 -1.14 22.19 -33.04
CA ILE A 159 -0.69 23.58 -33.32
C ILE A 159 -1.76 24.32 -34.12
N LYS A 160 -2.31 23.70 -35.17
CA LYS A 160 -3.35 24.30 -36.02
C LYS A 160 -4.66 24.57 -35.29
N ALA A 161 -4.96 23.75 -34.27
CA ALA A 161 -6.15 23.92 -33.43
C ALA A 161 -6.03 25.13 -32.50
N VAL A 162 -4.82 25.60 -32.19
CA VAL A 162 -4.60 26.76 -31.30
C VAL A 162 -5.29 28.01 -31.87
N GLY A 163 -6.10 28.67 -31.04
CA GLY A 163 -6.92 29.83 -31.45
C GLY A 163 -8.16 29.48 -32.25
N GLY A 164 -8.45 28.19 -32.46
CA GLY A 164 -9.67 27.70 -33.07
C GLY A 164 -10.87 27.71 -32.11
N ALA A 165 -12.03 27.21 -32.57
CA ALA A 165 -13.19 27.03 -31.73
C ALA A 165 -12.95 25.93 -30.68
N ALA A 166 -13.50 26.13 -29.48
CA ALA A 166 -13.53 25.09 -28.45
C ALA A 166 -14.29 23.83 -28.97
N PRO A 167 -13.89 22.64 -28.57
CA PRO A 167 -14.59 21.41 -28.94
C PRO A 167 -16.04 21.43 -28.42
N LYS A 168 -16.88 20.59 -29.01
CA LYS A 168 -18.23 20.40 -28.49
C LYS A 168 -18.14 19.61 -27.18
N TYR A 169 -18.62 20.19 -26.07
CA TYR A 169 -18.80 19.42 -24.85
C TYR A 169 -20.12 18.66 -24.90
N MET A 170 -20.16 17.53 -24.19
CA MET A 170 -21.36 16.71 -24.06
C MET A 170 -22.45 17.46 -23.31
N ARG A 171 -23.69 17.17 -23.65
CA ARG A 171 -24.87 17.61 -22.89
C ARG A 171 -25.35 16.45 -22.01
N PHE A 172 -25.65 16.75 -20.78
CA PHE A 172 -26.26 15.86 -19.82
C PHE A 172 -27.78 15.74 -20.03
N SER A 173 -28.43 14.92 -19.21
CA SER A 173 -29.92 14.91 -19.16
C SER A 173 -30.53 16.29 -18.91
N SER A 174 -31.80 16.46 -19.25
CA SER A 174 -32.51 17.75 -19.07
C SER A 174 -32.47 18.22 -17.63
N GLU A 175 -32.65 17.31 -16.69
CA GLU A 175 -32.65 17.57 -15.24
C GLU A 175 -31.30 18.12 -14.76
N VAL A 176 -30.21 17.54 -15.22
CA VAL A 176 -28.85 18.01 -14.87
C VAL A 176 -28.54 19.35 -15.56
N GLU A 177 -28.89 19.51 -16.85
CA GLU A 177 -28.69 20.79 -17.57
C GLU A 177 -29.48 21.96 -16.94
N ASP A 178 -30.71 21.71 -16.49
CA ASP A 178 -31.50 22.69 -15.78
C ASP A 178 -30.89 23.07 -14.43
N ALA A 179 -30.37 22.07 -13.68
CA ALA A 179 -29.64 22.30 -12.44
C ALA A 179 -28.35 23.11 -12.66
N LEU A 180 -27.54 22.77 -13.68
CA LEU A 180 -26.35 23.55 -14.02
C LEU A 180 -26.66 24.98 -14.44
N THR A 181 -27.77 25.20 -15.18
CA THR A 181 -28.24 26.52 -15.56
C THR A 181 -28.68 27.34 -14.33
N ALA A 182 -29.34 26.71 -13.36
CA ALA A 182 -29.72 27.34 -12.10
C ALA A 182 -28.48 27.70 -11.26
N ILE A 183 -27.50 26.80 -11.16
CA ILE A 183 -26.21 27.06 -10.49
C ILE A 183 -25.48 28.25 -11.15
N ALA A 184 -25.45 28.31 -12.49
CA ALA A 184 -24.87 29.45 -13.22
C ALA A 184 -25.49 30.80 -12.86
N ARG A 185 -26.83 30.85 -12.67
CA ARG A 185 -27.53 32.06 -12.24
C ARG A 185 -27.17 32.49 -10.83
N GLU A 186 -27.06 31.54 -9.89
CA GLU A 186 -26.72 31.84 -8.50
C GLU A 186 -25.22 32.19 -8.34
N ALA A 187 -24.32 31.54 -9.08
CA ALA A 187 -22.90 31.87 -9.08
C ALA A 187 -22.58 33.19 -9.79
N GLY A 188 -23.45 33.62 -10.70
CA GLY A 188 -23.37 34.91 -11.40
C GLY A 188 -22.05 35.14 -12.10
N ASN A 189 -21.51 36.36 -11.98
CA ASN A 189 -20.27 36.76 -12.64
C ASN A 189 -18.98 36.12 -12.06
N LYS A 190 -19.08 35.19 -11.13
CA LYS A 190 -17.93 34.52 -10.54
C LYS A 190 -17.44 33.31 -11.38
N VAL A 191 -18.33 32.79 -12.21
CA VAL A 191 -18.03 31.68 -13.13
C VAL A 191 -17.96 32.24 -14.54
N HIS A 192 -16.78 32.51 -15.05
CA HIS A 192 -16.52 33.03 -16.38
C HIS A 192 -15.25 32.47 -17.00
N GLY A 193 -15.20 32.51 -18.34
CA GLY A 193 -14.02 32.16 -19.13
C GLY A 193 -14.09 30.78 -19.77
N ILE A 194 -12.94 30.31 -20.21
CA ILE A 194 -12.83 29.08 -21.00
C ILE A 194 -13.38 27.86 -20.23
N SER A 195 -13.21 27.83 -18.93
CA SER A 195 -13.56 26.65 -18.09
C SER A 195 -14.96 26.77 -17.42
N GLU A 196 -15.87 27.65 -17.90
CA GLU A 196 -17.18 27.88 -17.28
C GLU A 196 -17.98 26.59 -17.07
N ARG A 197 -18.12 25.78 -18.12
CA ARG A 197 -18.84 24.50 -18.06
C ARG A 197 -18.30 23.59 -17.00
N TRP A 198 -16.98 23.40 -16.97
CA TRP A 198 -16.30 22.53 -16.01
C TRP A 198 -16.49 23.03 -14.57
N LEU A 199 -16.41 24.33 -14.34
CA LEU A 199 -16.64 24.95 -13.02
C LEU A 199 -18.03 24.66 -12.50
N LEU A 200 -19.07 24.81 -13.37
CA LEU A 200 -20.45 24.49 -13.01
C LEU A 200 -20.64 23.03 -12.62
N VAL A 201 -20.05 22.11 -13.40
CA VAL A 201 -20.09 20.69 -13.07
C VAL A 201 -19.40 20.42 -11.73
N LYS A 202 -18.28 21.08 -11.44
CA LYS A 202 -17.58 20.91 -10.15
C LYS A 202 -18.36 21.52 -8.97
N LEU A 203 -19.11 22.58 -9.18
CA LEU A 203 -20.03 23.09 -8.15
C LEU A 203 -21.18 22.11 -7.90
N PHE A 204 -21.72 21.49 -8.95
CA PHE A 204 -22.73 20.44 -8.83
C PHE A 204 -22.19 19.22 -8.07
N GLU A 205 -20.95 18.80 -8.34
CA GLU A 205 -20.25 17.73 -7.61
C GLU A 205 -19.78 18.15 -6.20
N ARG A 206 -20.14 19.33 -5.70
CA ARG A 206 -19.77 19.87 -4.36
C ARG A 206 -18.26 20.02 -4.13
N ASP A 207 -17.47 20.36 -5.16
CA ASP A 207 -16.03 20.62 -4.99
C ASP A 207 -15.82 21.92 -4.20
N LYS A 208 -15.53 21.78 -2.90
CA LYS A 208 -15.33 22.91 -1.98
C LYS A 208 -14.18 23.82 -2.38
N LYS A 209 -13.10 23.26 -2.94
CA LYS A 209 -11.95 24.08 -3.39
C LYS A 209 -12.34 25.02 -4.52
N ILE A 210 -13.22 24.57 -5.40
CA ILE A 210 -13.73 25.42 -6.47
C ILE A 210 -14.69 26.47 -5.89
N ALA A 211 -15.58 26.10 -4.98
CA ALA A 211 -16.47 27.04 -4.31
C ALA A 211 -15.69 28.15 -3.57
N ASP A 212 -14.63 27.78 -2.85
CA ASP A 212 -13.76 28.69 -2.12
C ASP A 212 -12.92 29.57 -3.08
N ALA A 213 -12.37 28.99 -4.14
CA ALA A 213 -11.59 29.70 -5.16
C ALA A 213 -12.45 30.75 -5.92
N LEU A 214 -13.72 30.46 -6.11
CA LEU A 214 -14.71 31.40 -6.71
C LEU A 214 -15.20 32.44 -5.71
N GLY A 215 -14.86 32.33 -4.43
CA GLY A 215 -15.29 33.28 -3.40
C GLY A 215 -16.80 33.30 -3.21
N LEU A 216 -17.47 32.16 -3.28
CA LEU A 216 -18.91 32.04 -3.05
C LEU A 216 -19.26 32.30 -1.59
N SER A 217 -20.25 33.16 -1.33
CA SER A 217 -20.75 33.41 0.02
C SER A 217 -21.52 32.18 0.56
N GLU A 218 -21.64 32.07 1.88
CA GLU A 218 -22.43 30.98 2.52
C GLU A 218 -23.86 30.91 2.00
N GLY A 219 -24.47 32.07 1.69
CA GLY A 219 -25.82 32.14 1.14
C GLY A 219 -25.93 31.62 -0.30
N GLU A 220 -24.92 31.87 -1.15
CA GLU A 220 -24.86 31.34 -2.51
C GLU A 220 -24.60 29.82 -2.46
N GLN A 221 -23.69 29.35 -1.59
CA GLN A 221 -23.44 27.94 -1.40
C GLN A 221 -24.68 27.17 -0.91
N ALA A 222 -25.46 27.76 0.01
CA ALA A 222 -26.69 27.14 0.49
C ALA A 222 -27.74 26.98 -0.62
N LYS A 223 -27.90 27.99 -1.51
CA LYS A 223 -28.82 27.89 -2.65
C LYS A 223 -28.37 26.88 -3.69
N ILE A 224 -27.05 26.83 -3.98
CA ILE A 224 -26.46 25.78 -4.85
C ILE A 224 -26.74 24.40 -4.27
N GLU A 225 -26.59 24.23 -2.95
CA GLU A 225 -26.89 22.98 -2.27
C GLU A 225 -28.37 22.57 -2.40
N GLU A 226 -29.32 23.53 -2.30
CA GLU A 226 -30.75 23.26 -2.53
C GLU A 226 -31.01 22.77 -3.97
N ILE A 227 -30.34 23.36 -4.96
CA ILE A 227 -30.50 22.97 -6.38
C ILE A 227 -29.93 21.53 -6.58
N VAL A 228 -28.76 21.26 -6.03
CA VAL A 228 -28.12 19.94 -6.15
C VAL A 228 -28.96 18.87 -5.46
N ALA A 229 -29.41 19.13 -4.22
CA ALA A 229 -30.25 18.21 -3.46
C ALA A 229 -31.59 17.90 -4.16
N ALA A 230 -32.22 18.88 -4.80
CA ALA A 230 -33.42 18.66 -5.57
C ALA A 230 -33.19 17.77 -6.81
N CYS A 231 -32.02 17.89 -7.46
CA CYS A 231 -31.64 17.04 -8.59
C CYS A 231 -31.32 15.61 -8.15
N GLU A 232 -30.62 15.43 -7.01
CA GLU A 232 -30.38 14.14 -6.41
C GLU A 232 -31.66 13.39 -6.03
N GLU A 233 -32.61 14.10 -5.44
CA GLU A 233 -33.94 13.54 -5.12
C GLU A 233 -34.70 13.10 -6.38
N ALA A 234 -34.59 13.89 -7.47
CA ALA A 234 -35.26 13.58 -8.73
C ALA A 234 -34.66 12.35 -9.45
N LEU A 235 -33.33 12.14 -9.33
CA LEU A 235 -32.60 11.08 -10.03
C LEU A 235 -32.25 9.88 -9.12
N ASP A 236 -32.59 9.95 -7.83
CA ASP A 236 -32.37 8.89 -6.81
C ASP A 236 -30.89 8.44 -6.74
N ASP A 237 -29.96 9.39 -6.92
CA ASP A 237 -28.51 9.12 -6.86
C ASP A 237 -27.76 10.36 -6.36
N ASP A 238 -26.50 10.19 -5.89
CA ASP A 238 -25.66 11.32 -5.48
C ASP A 238 -25.08 12.09 -6.68
N ALA A 239 -24.75 13.36 -6.48
CA ALA A 239 -24.32 14.27 -7.55
C ALA A 239 -23.08 13.79 -8.32
N GLU A 240 -22.11 13.17 -7.64
CA GLU A 240 -20.90 12.64 -8.28
C GLU A 240 -21.23 11.41 -9.14
N SER A 241 -22.07 10.51 -8.63
CA SER A 241 -22.57 9.34 -9.35
C SER A 241 -23.41 9.73 -10.56
N ILE A 242 -24.30 10.72 -10.44
CA ILE A 242 -25.11 11.27 -11.55
C ILE A 242 -24.21 11.71 -12.70
N ILE A 243 -23.25 12.59 -12.44
CA ILE A 243 -22.34 13.10 -13.48
C ILE A 243 -21.48 11.97 -14.08
N THR A 244 -21.04 11.03 -13.27
CA THR A 244 -20.27 9.89 -13.73
C THR A 244 -21.08 9.00 -14.66
N ASN A 245 -22.32 8.68 -14.30
CA ASN A 245 -23.24 7.87 -15.10
C ASN A 245 -23.58 8.55 -16.42
N GLU A 246 -23.84 9.86 -16.41
CA GLU A 246 -24.08 10.66 -17.61
C GLU A 246 -22.90 10.61 -18.59
N ARG A 247 -21.65 10.75 -18.10
CA ARG A 247 -20.46 10.64 -18.94
C ARG A 247 -20.31 9.24 -19.54
N TYR A 248 -20.52 8.18 -18.76
CA TYR A 248 -20.43 6.82 -19.29
C TYR A 248 -21.54 6.49 -20.29
N ASN A 249 -22.76 6.99 -20.08
CA ASN A 249 -23.86 6.85 -21.04
C ASN A 249 -23.49 7.49 -22.39
N TYR A 250 -22.99 8.73 -22.38
CA TYR A 250 -22.53 9.41 -23.57
C TYR A 250 -21.39 8.66 -24.28
N ILE A 251 -20.38 8.21 -23.51
CA ILE A 251 -19.27 7.43 -24.05
C ILE A 251 -19.77 6.12 -24.67
N GLY A 252 -20.72 5.42 -24.03
CA GLY A 252 -21.34 4.21 -24.54
C GLY A 252 -22.05 4.44 -25.89
N GLU A 253 -22.78 5.53 -26.03
CA GLU A 253 -23.39 5.93 -27.32
C GLU A 253 -22.34 6.20 -28.40
N LEU A 254 -21.30 6.95 -28.05
CA LEU A 254 -20.20 7.27 -28.94
C LEU A 254 -19.48 6.00 -29.42
N MET A 255 -19.19 5.07 -28.49
CA MET A 255 -18.58 3.78 -28.79
C MET A 255 -19.43 2.94 -29.74
N SER A 256 -20.75 2.91 -29.51
CA SER A 256 -21.68 2.16 -30.37
C SER A 256 -21.69 2.64 -31.82
N LYS A 257 -21.44 3.94 -32.04
CA LYS A 257 -21.42 4.60 -33.37
C LYS A 257 -20.06 4.48 -34.07
N ALA A 258 -18.95 4.56 -33.31
CA ALA A 258 -17.60 4.75 -33.84
C ALA A 258 -16.72 3.49 -33.78
N VAL A 259 -17.04 2.52 -32.96
CA VAL A 259 -16.16 1.35 -32.75
C VAL A 259 -16.84 0.05 -33.17
N VAL A 260 -16.20 -0.70 -34.04
CA VAL A 260 -16.61 -2.05 -34.43
C VAL A 260 -15.57 -3.03 -33.87
N LYS A 261 -15.94 -3.82 -32.89
CA LYS A 261 -15.07 -4.85 -32.32
C LYS A 261 -14.94 -6.01 -33.29
N GLY A 262 -13.70 -6.40 -33.60
CA GLY A 262 -13.39 -7.49 -34.53
C GLY A 262 -13.77 -8.87 -34.00
N HIS A 263 -13.81 -9.01 -32.67
CA HIS A 263 -14.24 -10.24 -32.01
C HIS A 263 -15.47 -9.94 -31.14
N THR A 264 -16.59 -10.57 -31.45
CA THR A 264 -17.85 -10.46 -30.70
C THR A 264 -17.95 -11.44 -29.51
N GLY A 265 -16.88 -12.17 -29.20
CA GLY A 265 -16.83 -13.15 -28.11
C GLY A 265 -15.99 -12.68 -26.93
N LEU A 266 -16.34 -13.17 -25.73
CA LEU A 266 -15.53 -12.98 -24.53
C LEU A 266 -14.08 -13.42 -24.79
N THR A 267 -13.12 -12.55 -24.48
CA THR A 267 -11.69 -12.89 -24.53
C THR A 267 -11.36 -14.01 -23.52
N VAL A 268 -10.19 -14.62 -23.66
CA VAL A 268 -9.74 -15.61 -22.68
C VAL A 268 -9.66 -14.97 -21.28
N SER A 269 -9.19 -13.73 -21.20
CA SER A 269 -9.16 -12.95 -19.95
C SER A 269 -10.55 -12.77 -19.36
N ASP A 270 -11.55 -12.38 -20.16
CA ASP A 270 -12.93 -12.19 -19.69
C ASP A 270 -13.54 -13.49 -19.14
N LYS A 271 -13.23 -14.63 -19.79
CA LYS A 271 -13.69 -15.95 -19.31
C LYS A 271 -13.07 -16.33 -17.99
N ILE A 272 -11.77 -16.07 -17.81
CA ILE A 272 -11.08 -16.30 -16.54
C ILE A 272 -11.65 -15.36 -15.49
N ASP A 273 -11.83 -14.07 -15.81
CA ASP A 273 -12.36 -13.06 -14.91
C ASP A 273 -13.79 -13.38 -14.46
N SER A 274 -14.64 -13.93 -15.32
CA SER A 274 -15.99 -14.35 -14.94
C SER A 274 -16.01 -15.37 -13.79
N ILE A 275 -14.95 -16.17 -13.63
CA ILE A 275 -14.77 -17.14 -12.55
C ILE A 275 -14.04 -16.54 -11.38
N VAL A 276 -12.88 -15.90 -11.64
CA VAL A 276 -11.96 -15.40 -10.62
C VAL A 276 -12.53 -14.19 -9.87
N THR A 277 -13.29 -13.32 -10.55
CA THR A 277 -13.92 -12.15 -9.92
C THR A 277 -15.36 -12.41 -9.46
N ASN A 278 -15.84 -13.65 -9.56
CA ASN A 278 -17.18 -14.02 -9.12
C ASN A 278 -17.34 -13.78 -7.62
N ARG A 279 -18.43 -13.14 -7.22
CA ARG A 279 -18.72 -12.72 -5.84
C ARG A 279 -18.53 -13.82 -4.78
N PHE A 280 -18.83 -15.07 -5.12
CA PHE A 280 -18.75 -16.21 -4.20
C PHE A 280 -17.48 -17.04 -4.36
N LEU A 281 -16.94 -17.14 -5.58
CA LEU A 281 -15.78 -17.98 -5.88
C LEU A 281 -14.45 -17.23 -5.67
N ALA A 282 -14.44 -15.91 -5.73
CA ALA A 282 -13.22 -15.11 -5.68
C ALA A 282 -12.40 -15.32 -4.40
N LEU A 283 -13.05 -15.28 -3.22
CA LEU A 283 -12.37 -15.50 -1.94
C LEU A 283 -11.84 -16.91 -1.76
N PRO A 284 -12.62 -17.99 -2.03
CA PRO A 284 -12.12 -19.36 -2.01
C PRO A 284 -10.94 -19.59 -2.99
N ILE A 285 -11.05 -19.12 -4.23
CA ILE A 285 -9.97 -19.26 -5.22
C ILE A 285 -8.70 -18.56 -4.73
N PHE A 286 -8.85 -17.34 -4.24
CA PHE A 286 -7.77 -16.58 -3.65
C PHE A 286 -7.12 -17.33 -2.47
N ALA A 287 -7.92 -17.84 -1.54
CA ALA A 287 -7.41 -18.61 -0.40
C ALA A 287 -6.63 -19.85 -0.84
N ILE A 288 -7.10 -20.57 -1.85
CA ILE A 288 -6.41 -21.74 -2.40
C ILE A 288 -5.08 -21.34 -3.05
N ILE A 289 -5.06 -20.29 -3.87
CA ILE A 289 -3.83 -19.82 -4.51
C ILE A 289 -2.80 -19.40 -3.47
N MET A 290 -3.21 -18.64 -2.46
CA MET A 290 -2.30 -18.22 -1.40
C MET A 290 -1.83 -19.39 -0.53
N PHE A 291 -2.72 -20.33 -0.21
CA PHE A 291 -2.33 -21.56 0.47
C PHE A 291 -1.25 -22.31 -0.32
N LEU A 292 -1.42 -22.45 -1.64
CA LEU A 292 -0.41 -23.10 -2.48
C LEU A 292 0.92 -22.36 -2.49
N VAL A 293 0.90 -21.01 -2.58
CA VAL A 293 2.11 -20.19 -2.52
C VAL A 293 2.87 -20.44 -1.22
N TYR A 294 2.17 -20.34 -0.08
CA TYR A 294 2.82 -20.54 1.21
C TYR A 294 3.20 -21.99 1.46
N TYR A 295 2.41 -22.95 1.05
CA TYR A 295 2.74 -24.38 1.16
C TYR A 295 4.03 -24.74 0.40
N ILE A 296 4.18 -24.21 -0.82
CA ILE A 296 5.40 -24.43 -1.61
C ILE A 296 6.61 -23.71 -0.99
N ALA A 297 6.40 -22.50 -0.49
CA ALA A 297 7.51 -21.67 0.00
C ALA A 297 7.91 -22.00 1.44
N VAL A 298 6.99 -22.44 2.28
CA VAL A 298 7.24 -22.66 3.72
C VAL A 298 7.34 -24.13 4.05
N GLU A 299 6.46 -25.01 3.51
CA GLU A 299 6.37 -26.41 3.94
C GLU A 299 7.15 -27.38 3.03
N THR A 300 7.55 -26.98 1.83
CA THR A 300 8.20 -27.90 0.90
C THR A 300 9.59 -27.42 0.50
N ILE A 301 9.72 -26.75 -0.64
CA ILE A 301 11.02 -26.36 -1.21
C ILE A 301 11.75 -25.38 -0.29
N GLY A 302 11.01 -24.41 0.30
CA GLY A 302 11.63 -23.40 1.16
C GLY A 302 12.25 -23.98 2.40
N THR A 303 11.56 -24.87 3.12
CA THR A 303 12.06 -25.53 4.33
C THR A 303 13.30 -26.34 4.04
N VAL A 304 13.25 -27.22 3.02
CA VAL A 304 14.42 -28.07 2.67
C VAL A 304 15.69 -27.26 2.42
N VAL A 305 15.57 -26.11 1.73
CA VAL A 305 16.74 -25.26 1.43
C VAL A 305 17.16 -24.44 2.65
N THR A 306 16.21 -24.02 3.47
CA THR A 306 16.44 -23.27 4.70
C THR A 306 17.13 -24.15 5.75
N ASP A 307 16.64 -25.37 5.97
CA ASP A 307 17.24 -26.35 6.91
C ASP A 307 18.65 -26.73 6.45
N PHE A 308 18.82 -27.00 5.15
CA PHE A 308 20.18 -27.23 4.63
C PHE A 308 21.11 -26.04 4.90
N THR A 309 20.59 -24.79 4.77
CA THR A 309 21.42 -23.61 4.98
C THR A 309 21.72 -23.38 6.47
N ASN A 310 20.71 -23.49 7.34
CA ASN A 310 20.88 -23.25 8.78
C ASN A 310 21.61 -24.39 9.46
N ASP A 311 21.14 -25.61 9.28
CA ASP A 311 21.63 -26.76 10.05
C ASP A 311 22.92 -27.30 9.45
N THR A 312 22.94 -27.63 8.15
CA THR A 312 24.10 -28.24 7.53
C THR A 312 25.21 -27.22 7.24
N LEU A 313 24.90 -26.11 6.55
CA LEU A 313 25.93 -25.16 6.10
C LEU A 313 26.48 -24.34 7.28
N PHE A 314 25.61 -23.70 8.07
CA PHE A 314 26.05 -22.90 9.21
C PHE A 314 26.27 -23.73 10.45
N GLY A 315 25.34 -24.60 10.85
CA GLY A 315 25.38 -25.37 12.09
C GLY A 315 26.47 -26.47 12.10
N GLU A 316 26.55 -27.30 11.06
CA GLU A 316 27.50 -28.42 11.03
C GLU A 316 28.87 -28.08 10.39
N TRP A 317 28.90 -27.21 9.36
CA TRP A 317 30.12 -26.95 8.61
C TRP A 317 30.85 -25.69 9.06
N ILE A 318 30.20 -24.52 9.01
CA ILE A 318 30.89 -23.23 9.20
C ILE A 318 31.20 -22.98 10.68
N MET A 319 30.23 -23.06 11.56
CA MET A 319 30.43 -22.72 12.99
C MET A 319 31.41 -23.67 13.68
N PRO A 320 31.28 -24.99 13.57
CA PRO A 320 32.23 -25.92 14.19
C PRO A 320 33.67 -25.81 13.61
N TRP A 321 33.76 -25.59 12.28
CA TRP A 321 35.05 -25.41 11.63
C TRP A 321 35.78 -24.15 12.14
N VAL A 322 35.07 -23.03 12.28
CA VAL A 322 35.65 -21.80 12.80
C VAL A 322 36.00 -21.95 14.28
N GLN A 323 35.12 -22.54 15.06
CA GLN A 323 35.35 -22.79 16.49
C GLN A 323 36.61 -23.62 16.70
N GLU A 324 36.75 -24.78 16.03
CA GLU A 324 37.91 -25.66 16.14
C GLU A 324 39.23 -24.96 15.79
N HIS A 325 39.21 -24.14 14.71
CA HIS A 325 40.43 -23.43 14.28
C HIS A 325 40.79 -22.28 15.24
N MET A 326 39.82 -21.59 15.83
CA MET A 326 40.07 -20.54 16.80
C MET A 326 40.59 -21.12 18.14
N GLU A 327 40.04 -22.23 18.59
CA GLU A 327 40.50 -22.95 19.78
C GLU A 327 41.92 -23.50 19.55
N ALA A 328 42.19 -24.11 18.39
CA ALA A 328 43.51 -24.58 18.01
C ALA A 328 44.54 -23.43 17.92
N ALA A 329 44.13 -22.25 17.53
CA ALA A 329 44.98 -21.07 17.50
C ALA A 329 45.22 -20.44 18.90
N GLY A 330 44.56 -20.95 19.94
CA GLY A 330 44.69 -20.44 21.32
C GLY A 330 43.98 -19.09 21.51
N CYS A 331 42.95 -18.81 20.74
CA CYS A 331 42.16 -17.59 20.91
C CYS A 331 41.47 -17.59 22.27
N ALA A 332 41.23 -16.38 22.82
CA ALA A 332 40.51 -16.25 24.06
C ALA A 332 39.04 -16.64 23.86
N GLU A 333 38.43 -17.30 24.86
CA GLU A 333 37.05 -17.80 24.83
C GLU A 333 36.03 -16.74 24.41
N TRP A 334 36.14 -15.50 24.94
CA TRP A 334 35.29 -14.39 24.57
C TRP A 334 35.35 -14.01 23.06
N LEU A 335 36.56 -14.18 22.47
CA LEU A 335 36.76 -13.87 21.05
C LEU A 335 36.17 -14.97 20.18
N THR A 336 36.29 -16.22 20.62
CA THR A 336 35.67 -17.37 19.92
C THR A 336 34.15 -17.25 19.94
N SER A 337 33.55 -16.98 21.10
CA SER A 337 32.10 -16.75 21.20
C SER A 337 31.62 -15.52 20.40
N LEU A 338 32.37 -14.41 20.42
CA LEU A 338 32.05 -13.26 19.58
C LEU A 338 32.01 -13.62 18.08
N VAL A 339 33.00 -14.38 17.61
CA VAL A 339 33.07 -14.70 16.17
C VAL A 339 32.06 -15.78 15.80
N VAL A 340 31.92 -16.84 16.57
CA VAL A 340 31.00 -17.95 16.25
C VAL A 340 29.57 -17.57 16.51
N ASP A 341 29.24 -17.18 17.73
CA ASP A 341 27.83 -16.91 18.12
C ASP A 341 27.37 -15.52 17.70
N GLY A 342 28.21 -14.50 17.93
CA GLY A 342 27.86 -13.11 17.64
C GLY A 342 27.90 -12.78 16.15
N ILE A 343 28.98 -13.11 15.44
CA ILE A 343 29.18 -12.71 14.03
C ILE A 343 28.59 -13.76 13.08
N ILE A 344 29.02 -15.01 13.17
CA ILE A 344 28.58 -16.05 12.23
C ILE A 344 27.14 -16.42 12.48
N GLY A 345 26.71 -16.61 13.72
CA GLY A 345 25.34 -16.85 14.09
C GLY A 345 24.43 -15.68 13.73
N GLY A 346 24.89 -14.44 13.99
CA GLY A 346 24.15 -13.21 13.65
C GLY A 346 23.99 -12.96 12.15
N ILE A 347 24.89 -13.46 11.30
CA ILE A 347 24.78 -13.43 9.84
C ILE A 347 24.02 -14.66 9.32
N GLY A 348 24.25 -15.81 9.93
CA GLY A 348 23.69 -17.10 9.54
C GLY A 348 22.17 -17.11 9.56
N ALA A 349 21.57 -16.66 10.65
CA ALA A 349 20.12 -16.63 10.79
C ALA A 349 19.38 -15.89 9.65
N PRO A 350 19.72 -14.63 9.29
CA PRO A 350 19.09 -13.95 8.16
C PRO A 350 19.37 -14.59 6.79
N ILE A 351 20.57 -15.13 6.60
CA ILE A 351 20.95 -15.81 5.34
C ILE A 351 20.21 -17.13 5.22
N GLY A 352 20.03 -17.85 6.32
CA GLY A 352 19.26 -19.08 6.37
C GLY A 352 17.81 -18.89 5.90
N PHE A 353 17.19 -17.76 6.25
CA PHE A 353 15.84 -17.41 5.80
C PHE A 353 15.76 -16.91 4.35
N ALA A 354 16.86 -16.48 3.76
CA ALA A 354 16.87 -15.88 2.41
C ALA A 354 16.34 -16.82 1.31
N PRO A 355 16.62 -18.13 1.29
CA PRO A 355 16.08 -19.05 0.29
C PRO A 355 14.56 -19.15 0.34
N GLN A 356 13.96 -19.30 1.51
CA GLN A 356 12.53 -19.35 1.70
C GLN A 356 11.86 -18.06 1.21
N MET A 357 12.44 -16.91 1.57
CA MET A 357 11.96 -15.61 1.12
C MET A 357 12.10 -15.43 -0.39
N ALA A 358 13.16 -15.95 -1.01
CA ALA A 358 13.35 -15.91 -2.46
C ALA A 358 12.24 -16.66 -3.20
N ILE A 359 11.80 -17.82 -2.68
CA ILE A 359 10.71 -18.60 -3.26
C ILE A 359 9.37 -17.86 -3.10
N VAL A 360 9.09 -17.28 -1.92
CA VAL A 360 7.88 -16.44 -1.73
C VAL A 360 7.86 -15.29 -2.74
N PHE A 361 8.98 -14.56 -2.87
CA PHE A 361 9.06 -13.42 -3.81
C PHE A 361 8.92 -13.84 -5.26
N LEU A 362 9.47 -15.00 -5.63
CA LEU A 362 9.34 -15.56 -6.97
C LEU A 362 7.87 -15.85 -7.31
N LEU A 363 7.17 -16.56 -6.43
CA LEU A 363 5.77 -16.94 -6.64
C LEU A 363 4.86 -15.70 -6.64
N LEU A 364 5.06 -14.76 -5.71
CA LEU A 364 4.31 -13.51 -5.70
C LEU A 364 4.59 -12.65 -6.93
N SER A 365 5.84 -12.59 -7.42
CA SER A 365 6.18 -11.87 -8.65
C SER A 365 5.52 -12.50 -9.89
N ILE A 366 5.36 -13.82 -9.93
CA ILE A 366 4.60 -14.51 -10.98
C ILE A 366 3.13 -14.09 -10.95
N LEU A 367 2.49 -14.05 -9.77
CA LEU A 367 1.10 -13.64 -9.61
C LEU A 367 0.88 -12.16 -9.91
N GLU A 368 1.86 -11.32 -9.62
CA GLU A 368 1.85 -9.89 -9.92
C GLU A 368 1.98 -9.66 -11.44
N ASP A 369 3.00 -10.25 -12.06
CA ASP A 369 3.29 -10.07 -13.49
C ASP A 369 2.17 -10.64 -14.38
N CYS A 370 1.53 -11.76 -14.02
CA CYS A 370 0.41 -12.29 -14.79
C CYS A 370 -0.90 -11.46 -14.65
N GLY A 371 -0.94 -10.46 -13.77
CA GLY A 371 -2.09 -9.59 -13.57
C GLY A 371 -3.14 -10.11 -12.56
N TYR A 372 -2.88 -11.22 -11.85
CA TYR A 372 -3.81 -11.77 -10.87
C TYR A 372 -4.01 -10.85 -9.66
N MET A 373 -2.94 -10.21 -9.17
CA MET A 373 -2.99 -9.33 -7.99
C MET A 373 -3.92 -8.13 -8.19
N ALA A 374 -4.05 -7.61 -9.42
CA ALA A 374 -5.00 -6.56 -9.76
C ALA A 374 -6.46 -6.98 -9.50
N ARG A 375 -6.82 -8.24 -9.85
CA ARG A 375 -8.16 -8.81 -9.60
C ARG A 375 -8.45 -8.95 -8.13
N VAL A 376 -7.46 -9.43 -7.38
CA VAL A 376 -7.59 -9.54 -5.92
C VAL A 376 -7.85 -8.19 -5.28
N ALA A 377 -7.09 -7.15 -5.67
CA ALA A 377 -7.32 -5.79 -5.19
C ALA A 377 -8.73 -5.28 -5.54
N PHE A 378 -9.20 -5.54 -6.76
CA PHE A 378 -10.54 -5.17 -7.20
C PHE A 378 -11.65 -5.85 -6.37
N ILE A 379 -11.53 -7.16 -6.11
CA ILE A 379 -12.51 -7.91 -5.32
C ILE A 379 -12.56 -7.37 -3.89
N MET A 380 -11.40 -7.09 -3.31
CA MET A 380 -11.27 -6.66 -1.93
C MET A 380 -11.62 -5.19 -1.71
N ASP A 381 -11.65 -4.36 -2.76
CA ASP A 381 -11.94 -2.93 -2.63
C ASP A 381 -13.31 -2.69 -1.97
N ARG A 382 -14.34 -3.39 -2.41
CA ARG A 382 -15.69 -3.28 -1.84
C ARG A 382 -15.71 -3.56 -0.33
N PHE A 383 -14.90 -4.52 0.13
CA PHE A 383 -14.82 -4.89 1.53
C PHE A 383 -14.04 -3.86 2.34
N PHE A 384 -12.83 -3.48 1.87
CA PHE A 384 -11.95 -2.57 2.61
C PHE A 384 -12.47 -1.13 2.63
N ARG A 385 -13.18 -0.71 1.59
CA ARG A 385 -13.79 0.62 1.51
C ARG A 385 -14.80 0.87 2.64
N GLN A 386 -15.52 -0.15 3.09
CA GLN A 386 -16.43 -0.06 4.24
C GLN A 386 -15.71 0.33 5.54
N PHE A 387 -14.42 0.04 5.64
CA PHE A 387 -13.57 0.39 6.78
C PHE A 387 -12.70 1.63 6.52
N GLY A 388 -12.92 2.33 5.42
CA GLY A 388 -12.19 3.53 5.05
C GLY A 388 -10.81 3.30 4.44
N MET A 389 -10.52 2.09 3.94
CA MET A 389 -9.27 1.75 3.25
C MET A 389 -9.51 1.56 1.75
N SER A 390 -8.51 1.90 0.94
CA SER A 390 -8.50 1.55 -0.48
C SER A 390 -8.30 0.04 -0.68
N GLY A 391 -8.91 -0.55 -1.70
CA GLY A 391 -8.68 -1.96 -2.07
C GLY A 391 -7.21 -2.27 -2.38
N LYS A 392 -6.43 -1.30 -2.83
CA LYS A 392 -4.98 -1.45 -3.00
C LYS A 392 -4.26 -1.77 -1.69
N SER A 393 -4.80 -1.39 -0.53
CA SER A 393 -4.23 -1.70 0.79
C SER A 393 -4.23 -3.19 1.12
N PHE A 394 -5.08 -3.97 0.46
CA PHE A 394 -5.12 -5.42 0.67
C PHE A 394 -3.85 -6.14 0.18
N ILE A 395 -3.24 -5.67 -0.89
CA ILE A 395 -2.00 -6.28 -1.44
C ILE A 395 -0.86 -6.25 -0.41
N PRO A 396 -0.51 -5.09 0.19
CA PRO A 396 0.44 -5.03 1.30
C PRO A 396 0.11 -5.94 2.48
N LEU A 397 -1.15 -5.95 2.92
CA LEU A 397 -1.61 -6.81 4.03
C LEU A 397 -1.39 -8.29 3.74
N LEU A 398 -1.74 -8.71 2.54
CA LEU A 398 -1.57 -10.08 2.09
C LEU A 398 -0.10 -10.50 2.02
N ILE A 399 0.74 -9.69 1.38
CA ILE A 399 2.18 -9.97 1.27
C ILE A 399 2.82 -10.02 2.66
N SER A 400 2.33 -9.22 3.61
CA SER A 400 2.80 -9.23 4.99
C SER A 400 2.53 -10.53 5.74
N ALA A 401 1.56 -11.35 5.31
CA ALA A 401 1.37 -12.69 5.87
C ALA A 401 2.59 -13.60 5.63
N GLY A 402 3.36 -13.38 4.57
CA GLY A 402 4.67 -14.01 4.39
C GLY A 402 5.77 -13.26 5.13
N CYS A 403 5.95 -11.98 4.85
CA CYS A 403 6.95 -11.14 5.49
C CYS A 403 6.53 -9.67 5.47
N GLY A 404 6.70 -8.98 6.60
CA GLY A 404 6.36 -7.57 6.74
C GLY A 404 7.19 -6.63 5.85
N VAL A 405 8.43 -6.97 5.54
CA VAL A 405 9.31 -6.15 4.69
C VAL A 405 8.74 -5.94 3.29
N PRO A 406 8.47 -7.00 2.48
CA PRO A 406 7.88 -6.82 1.16
C PRO A 406 6.44 -6.32 1.24
N GLY A 407 5.70 -6.65 2.31
CA GLY A 407 4.36 -6.10 2.53
C GLY A 407 4.38 -4.57 2.63
N ILE A 408 5.29 -4.01 3.41
CA ILE A 408 5.47 -2.56 3.52
C ILE A 408 5.94 -1.97 2.19
N MET A 409 6.87 -2.60 1.49
CA MET A 409 7.34 -2.15 0.16
C MET A 409 6.21 -2.12 -0.87
N ALA A 410 5.29 -3.08 -0.83
CA ALA A 410 4.14 -3.12 -1.73
C ALA A 410 3.18 -1.93 -1.55
N SER A 411 3.24 -1.22 -0.43
CA SER A 411 2.45 0.00 -0.21
C SER A 411 2.77 1.14 -1.19
N ARG A 412 3.88 1.06 -1.93
CA ARG A 412 4.25 2.00 -3.02
C ARG A 412 3.19 2.07 -4.12
N THR A 413 2.40 1.00 -4.29
CA THR A 413 1.30 0.96 -5.27
C THR A 413 0.10 1.81 -4.86
N ILE A 414 0.08 2.32 -3.62
CA ILE A 414 -0.98 3.18 -3.11
C ILE A 414 -0.58 4.64 -3.36
N GLU A 415 -1.32 5.30 -4.23
CA GLU A 415 -1.05 6.66 -4.67
C GLU A 415 -1.34 7.69 -3.57
N ASN A 416 -2.45 7.51 -2.85
CA ASN A 416 -2.83 8.41 -1.76
C ASN A 416 -1.89 8.21 -0.56
N GLU A 417 -1.16 9.26 -0.18
CA GLU A 417 -0.16 9.20 0.90
C GLU A 417 -0.77 8.88 2.26
N THR A 418 -1.98 9.39 2.54
CA THR A 418 -2.70 9.13 3.78
C THR A 418 -3.09 7.65 3.88
N ASP A 419 -3.63 7.06 2.82
CA ASP A 419 -3.98 5.65 2.77
C ASP A 419 -2.74 4.75 2.78
N ARG A 420 -1.65 5.19 2.13
CA ARG A 420 -0.35 4.49 2.17
C ARG A 420 0.22 4.46 3.58
N ARG A 421 0.26 5.59 4.30
CA ARG A 421 0.71 5.66 5.70
C ARG A 421 -0.16 4.79 6.61
N LEU A 422 -1.48 4.86 6.46
CA LEU A 422 -2.43 4.04 7.22
C LEU A 422 -2.16 2.54 7.01
N THR A 423 -1.96 2.14 5.76
CA THR A 423 -1.65 0.75 5.40
C THR A 423 -0.32 0.31 6.01
N ILE A 424 0.74 1.11 5.93
CA ILE A 424 2.05 0.80 6.54
C ILE A 424 1.91 0.63 8.07
N MET A 425 1.11 1.47 8.74
CA MET A 425 0.91 1.42 10.19
C MET A 425 0.23 0.13 10.65
N THR A 426 -0.59 -0.48 9.81
CA THR A 426 -1.47 -1.60 10.20
C THR A 426 -1.07 -2.94 9.57
N THR A 427 -0.31 -2.93 8.49
CA THR A 427 -0.01 -4.14 7.71
C THR A 427 0.76 -5.21 8.50
N THR A 428 1.57 -4.82 9.48
CA THR A 428 2.37 -5.74 10.30
C THR A 428 1.62 -6.41 11.46
N PHE A 429 0.35 -6.07 11.65
CA PHE A 429 -0.53 -6.81 12.57
C PHE A 429 -0.90 -8.20 12.05
N ILE A 430 -0.82 -8.41 10.74
CA ILE A 430 -0.96 -9.75 10.16
C ILE A 430 0.26 -10.60 10.54
N PRO A 431 0.06 -11.85 11.03
CA PRO A 431 1.17 -12.74 11.36
C PRO A 431 2.03 -13.01 10.12
N CYS A 432 3.33 -12.80 10.22
CA CYS A 432 4.29 -13.18 9.18
C CYS A 432 4.90 -14.56 9.48
N GLY A 433 5.63 -15.13 8.51
CA GLY A 433 6.30 -16.43 8.67
C GLY A 433 7.15 -16.54 9.93
N ALA A 434 7.89 -15.49 10.29
CA ALA A 434 8.71 -15.44 11.51
C ALA A 434 7.92 -15.46 12.83
N LYS A 435 6.62 -15.14 12.80
CA LYS A 435 5.73 -15.24 13.96
C LYS A 435 5.12 -16.63 14.13
N LEU A 436 5.11 -17.47 13.08
CA LEU A 436 4.52 -18.80 13.12
C LEU A 436 5.18 -19.73 14.14
N PRO A 437 6.54 -19.83 14.22
CA PRO A 437 7.19 -20.61 15.27
C PRO A 437 6.82 -20.17 16.69
N VAL A 438 6.68 -18.88 16.92
CA VAL A 438 6.23 -18.35 18.22
C VAL A 438 4.79 -18.77 18.52
N ILE A 439 3.93 -18.75 17.50
CA ILE A 439 2.53 -19.22 17.63
C ILE A 439 2.52 -20.74 17.90
N ALA A 440 3.34 -21.53 17.21
CA ALA A 440 3.45 -22.98 17.40
C ALA A 440 3.92 -23.32 18.82
N LEU A 441 5.03 -22.73 19.26
CA LEU A 441 5.59 -22.93 20.60
C LEU A 441 4.58 -22.63 21.71
N LEU A 442 3.95 -21.44 21.66
CA LEU A 442 2.99 -21.04 22.70
C LEU A 442 1.65 -21.78 22.59
N SER A 443 1.23 -22.16 21.37
CA SER A 443 0.08 -23.04 21.19
C SER A 443 0.31 -24.40 21.82
N GLY A 444 1.50 -24.98 21.60
CA GLY A 444 1.95 -26.21 22.26
C GLY A 444 1.92 -26.08 23.78
N ALA A 445 2.53 -25.04 24.29
CA ALA A 445 2.61 -24.76 25.72
C ALA A 445 1.24 -24.52 26.38
N ILE A 446 0.28 -23.86 25.72
CA ILE A 446 -1.03 -23.50 26.27
C ILE A 446 -2.05 -24.65 26.15
N MET A 447 -2.08 -25.35 24.98
CA MET A 447 -3.15 -26.29 24.59
C MET A 447 -2.64 -27.64 24.09
N GLY A 448 -1.35 -27.93 24.16
CA GLY A 448 -0.78 -29.20 23.69
C GLY A 448 -0.67 -29.34 22.18
N GLY A 449 -0.58 -28.22 21.43
CA GLY A 449 -0.29 -28.22 19.99
C GLY A 449 -1.52 -28.28 19.07
N ASP A 450 -2.65 -27.76 19.51
CA ASP A 450 -3.88 -27.74 18.71
C ASP A 450 -3.73 -26.84 17.45
N TRP A 451 -4.07 -27.37 16.29
CA TRP A 451 -3.91 -26.76 14.97
C TRP A 451 -4.70 -25.45 14.76
N TYR A 452 -5.76 -25.21 15.53
CA TYR A 452 -6.64 -24.06 15.32
C TYR A 452 -6.11 -22.74 15.88
N MET A 453 -5.03 -22.74 16.65
CA MET A 453 -4.47 -21.52 17.25
C MET A 453 -3.87 -20.59 16.18
N ALA A 454 -3.17 -21.13 15.19
CA ALA A 454 -2.64 -20.33 14.09
C ALA A 454 -3.74 -19.61 13.30
N PRO A 455 -4.81 -20.25 12.83
CA PRO A 455 -5.98 -19.55 12.27
C PRO A 455 -6.56 -18.47 13.17
N ILE A 456 -6.72 -18.74 14.47
CA ILE A 456 -7.20 -17.73 15.43
C ILE A 456 -6.31 -16.49 15.44
N MET A 457 -5.00 -16.66 15.45
CA MET A 457 -4.06 -15.53 15.42
C MET A 457 -4.15 -14.71 14.14
N TYR A 458 -4.40 -15.33 12.98
CA TYR A 458 -4.68 -14.60 11.75
C TYR A 458 -5.97 -13.77 11.84
N PHE A 459 -7.04 -14.33 12.44
CA PHE A 459 -8.27 -13.57 12.67
C PHE A 459 -8.07 -12.42 13.66
N VAL A 460 -7.30 -12.62 14.73
CA VAL A 460 -6.93 -11.56 15.68
C VAL A 460 -6.16 -10.44 14.98
N GLY A 461 -5.17 -10.77 14.15
CA GLY A 461 -4.41 -9.81 13.36
C GLY A 461 -5.30 -9.01 12.40
N PHE A 462 -6.18 -9.71 11.68
CA PHE A 462 -7.11 -9.07 10.75
C PHE A 462 -8.12 -8.16 11.45
N PHE A 463 -8.66 -8.59 12.59
CA PHE A 463 -9.53 -7.77 13.42
C PHE A 463 -8.80 -6.54 13.96
N ALA A 464 -7.52 -6.68 14.35
CA ALA A 464 -6.68 -5.58 14.78
C ALA A 464 -6.47 -4.56 13.66
N VAL A 465 -6.23 -5.01 12.43
CA VAL A 465 -6.13 -4.11 11.24
C VAL A 465 -7.41 -3.30 11.08
N ILE A 466 -8.57 -3.96 11.06
CA ILE A 466 -9.87 -3.28 10.87
C ILE A 466 -10.11 -2.23 11.96
N THR A 467 -9.97 -2.62 13.22
CA THR A 467 -10.26 -1.71 14.34
C THR A 467 -9.27 -0.55 14.44
N ALA A 468 -7.98 -0.81 14.18
CA ALA A 468 -6.97 0.23 14.11
C ALA A 468 -7.26 1.22 12.96
N CYS A 469 -7.64 0.73 11.79
CA CYS A 469 -8.01 1.57 10.65
C CYS A 469 -9.22 2.44 10.95
N ILE A 470 -10.30 1.89 11.52
CA ILE A 470 -11.48 2.66 11.90
C ILE A 470 -11.12 3.76 12.90
N ILE A 471 -10.30 3.43 13.91
CA ILE A 471 -9.86 4.40 14.94
C ILE A 471 -9.03 5.52 14.31
N LEU A 472 -8.05 5.18 13.46
CA LEU A 472 -7.17 6.14 12.81
C LEU A 472 -7.92 7.03 11.83
N LYS A 473 -8.80 6.47 10.99
CA LYS A 473 -9.64 7.25 10.04
C LYS A 473 -10.55 8.27 10.72
N LYS A 474 -10.92 8.04 11.98
CA LYS A 474 -11.70 9.01 12.78
C LYS A 474 -10.85 10.13 13.40
N THR A 475 -9.55 10.14 13.16
CA THR A 475 -8.65 11.23 13.55
C THR A 475 -8.51 12.25 12.43
N GLU A 476 -8.20 13.50 12.75
CA GLU A 476 -8.00 14.58 11.76
C GLU A 476 -6.88 14.27 10.77
N LEU A 477 -5.86 13.51 11.19
CA LEU A 477 -4.69 13.17 10.38
C LEU A 477 -4.99 12.18 9.23
N PHE A 478 -5.99 11.32 9.41
CA PHE A 478 -6.35 10.26 8.46
C PHE A 478 -7.81 10.40 7.97
N ALA A 479 -8.51 11.47 8.36
CA ALA A 479 -9.87 11.73 7.92
C ALA A 479 -9.91 11.96 6.41
N GLY A 480 -10.97 11.51 5.76
CA GLY A 480 -11.21 11.63 4.32
C GLY A 480 -11.69 10.32 3.72
N ASP A 481 -12.39 10.41 2.59
CA ASP A 481 -12.85 9.24 1.86
C ASP A 481 -11.67 8.55 1.19
N PRO A 482 -11.66 7.21 1.15
CA PRO A 482 -10.63 6.48 0.43
C PRO A 482 -10.69 6.85 -1.05
N ALA A 483 -9.51 6.98 -1.69
CA ALA A 483 -9.46 7.25 -3.12
C ALA A 483 -10.28 6.22 -3.90
N PRO A 484 -11.11 6.64 -4.86
CA PRO A 484 -11.88 5.70 -5.66
C PRO A 484 -10.94 4.72 -6.36
N PHE A 485 -11.28 3.43 -6.26
CA PHE A 485 -10.49 2.39 -6.88
C PHE A 485 -10.83 2.31 -8.36
N VAL A 486 -10.15 3.14 -9.15
CA VAL A 486 -10.25 3.14 -10.60
C VAL A 486 -9.00 2.45 -11.15
N MET A 487 -9.03 1.12 -11.26
CA MET A 487 -7.92 0.35 -11.84
C MET A 487 -8.41 -0.48 -13.01
N GLU A 488 -7.70 -0.38 -14.14
CA GLU A 488 -7.90 -1.30 -15.25
C GLU A 488 -7.43 -2.68 -14.82
N LEU A 489 -8.26 -3.70 -15.09
CA LEU A 489 -7.81 -5.07 -15.00
C LEU A 489 -6.97 -5.37 -16.24
N PRO A 490 -5.63 -5.42 -16.14
CA PRO A 490 -4.78 -5.68 -17.30
C PRO A 490 -5.13 -7.07 -17.87
N PRO A 491 -5.08 -7.30 -19.19
CA PRO A 491 -5.30 -8.64 -19.74
C PRO A 491 -4.31 -9.63 -19.12
N TYR A 492 -4.74 -10.88 -18.91
CA TYR A 492 -3.81 -11.92 -18.48
C TYR A 492 -2.75 -12.17 -19.55
N HIS A 493 -1.51 -12.25 -19.11
CA HIS A 493 -0.39 -12.62 -19.96
C HIS A 493 0.53 -13.61 -19.24
N LEU A 494 1.29 -14.35 -20.02
CA LEU A 494 2.29 -15.24 -19.45
C LEU A 494 3.40 -14.40 -18.81
N PRO A 495 3.80 -14.72 -17.57
CA PRO A 495 4.86 -13.99 -16.88
C PRO A 495 6.16 -13.99 -17.68
N ALA A 496 6.77 -12.83 -17.83
CA ALA A 496 8.06 -12.71 -18.48
C ALA A 496 9.16 -13.15 -17.53
N ALA A 497 9.78 -14.30 -17.78
CA ALA A 497 10.79 -14.90 -16.90
C ALA A 497 11.89 -13.91 -16.49
N LYS A 498 12.34 -13.06 -17.42
CA LYS A 498 13.36 -12.03 -17.14
C LYS A 498 12.88 -11.02 -16.11
N ASN A 499 11.65 -10.52 -16.22
CA ASN A 499 11.08 -9.54 -15.30
C ASN A 499 10.88 -10.16 -13.91
N VAL A 500 10.27 -11.35 -13.87
CA VAL A 500 10.03 -12.09 -12.63
C VAL A 500 11.33 -12.34 -11.87
N LEU A 501 12.38 -12.82 -12.55
CA LEU A 501 13.69 -13.06 -11.93
C LEU A 501 14.36 -11.75 -11.47
N LEU A 502 14.25 -10.67 -12.25
CA LEU A 502 14.82 -9.37 -11.88
C LEU A 502 14.13 -8.81 -10.63
N HIS A 503 12.80 -8.77 -10.61
CA HIS A 503 12.05 -8.30 -9.44
C HIS A 503 12.27 -9.17 -8.20
N THR A 504 12.36 -10.49 -8.37
CA THR A 504 12.72 -11.40 -7.28
C THR A 504 14.11 -11.07 -6.74
N TRP A 505 15.10 -10.93 -7.62
CA TRP A 505 16.46 -10.60 -7.23
C TRP A 505 16.57 -9.24 -6.52
N GLU A 506 15.92 -8.21 -7.01
CA GLU A 506 15.92 -6.89 -6.38
C GLU A 506 15.36 -6.93 -4.96
N ARG A 507 14.29 -7.71 -4.73
CA ARG A 507 13.67 -7.89 -3.40
C ARG A 507 14.60 -8.69 -2.48
N VAL A 508 15.17 -9.79 -2.95
CA VAL A 508 16.14 -10.63 -2.19
C VAL A 508 17.41 -9.85 -1.88
N ALA A 509 18.00 -9.17 -2.85
CA ALA A 509 19.20 -8.36 -2.65
C ALA A 509 18.94 -7.20 -1.66
N GLY A 510 17.76 -6.57 -1.73
CA GLY A 510 17.33 -5.58 -0.76
C GLY A 510 17.24 -6.13 0.66
N PHE A 511 16.72 -7.35 0.83
CA PHE A 511 16.66 -8.05 2.11
C PHE A 511 18.07 -8.39 2.60
N LEU A 512 18.91 -9.04 1.79
CA LEU A 512 20.27 -9.43 2.16
C LEU A 512 21.15 -8.23 2.54
N LYS A 513 21.00 -7.09 1.84
CA LYS A 513 21.72 -5.87 2.20
C LYS A 513 21.32 -5.34 3.58
N LYS A 514 20.02 -5.39 3.92
CA LYS A 514 19.54 -4.99 5.25
C LYS A 514 19.95 -5.99 6.33
N ALA A 515 19.94 -7.29 6.01
CA ALA A 515 20.40 -8.35 6.89
C ALA A 515 21.88 -8.18 7.23
N GLY A 516 22.74 -8.00 6.23
CA GLY A 516 24.18 -7.81 6.41
C GLY A 516 24.60 -6.48 7.04
N THR A 517 23.68 -5.57 7.32
CA THR A 517 23.99 -4.27 7.95
C THR A 517 23.30 -4.15 9.30
N ILE A 518 22.00 -3.82 9.30
CA ILE A 518 21.26 -3.46 10.52
C ILE A 518 21.04 -4.69 11.40
N ILE A 519 20.58 -5.82 10.83
CA ILE A 519 20.26 -7.02 11.61
C ILE A 519 21.56 -7.59 12.21
N PHE A 520 22.61 -7.68 11.42
CA PHE A 520 23.93 -8.12 11.89
C PHE A 520 24.41 -7.29 13.10
N LEU A 521 24.39 -5.96 13.00
CA LEU A 521 24.82 -5.09 14.11
C LEU A 521 23.97 -5.35 15.37
N CYS A 522 22.67 -5.52 15.21
CA CYS A 522 21.77 -5.78 16.32
C CYS A 522 22.00 -7.17 16.94
N CYS A 523 22.29 -8.21 16.13
CA CYS A 523 22.63 -9.53 16.64
C CYS A 523 23.92 -9.50 17.48
N VAL A 524 24.95 -8.79 17.03
CA VAL A 524 26.19 -8.62 17.81
C VAL A 524 25.92 -7.88 19.14
N VAL A 525 25.08 -6.83 19.12
CA VAL A 525 24.68 -6.13 20.35
C VAL A 525 23.90 -7.05 21.27
N MET A 526 22.95 -7.84 20.74
CA MET A 526 22.17 -8.79 21.53
C MET A 526 23.04 -9.91 22.10
N TRP A 527 23.97 -10.43 21.34
CA TRP A 527 24.97 -11.39 21.83
C TRP A 527 25.74 -10.79 23.02
N PHE A 528 26.24 -9.55 22.88
CA PHE A 528 26.94 -8.87 23.98
C PHE A 528 26.06 -8.74 25.22
N LEU A 529 24.82 -8.30 25.05
CA LEU A 529 23.88 -8.14 26.16
C LEU A 529 23.50 -9.47 26.83
N ALA A 530 23.47 -10.56 26.08
CA ALA A 530 23.14 -11.90 26.57
C ALA A 530 24.33 -12.62 27.23
N SER A 531 25.55 -12.40 26.74
CA SER A 531 26.76 -13.08 27.21
C SER A 531 27.50 -12.33 28.32
N TYR A 532 27.30 -11.02 28.46
CA TYR A 532 28.00 -10.18 29.42
C TYR A 532 27.09 -9.66 30.54
N GLY A 533 27.66 -9.53 31.73
CA GLY A 533 27.02 -8.96 32.92
C GLY A 533 28.04 -8.34 33.87
N ILE A 534 27.57 -7.99 35.08
CA ILE A 534 28.45 -7.47 36.13
C ILE A 534 28.73 -8.60 37.13
N ASP A 535 29.97 -9.07 37.17
CA ASP A 535 30.44 -10.03 38.16
C ASP A 535 31.58 -9.41 38.99
N GLU A 536 31.46 -9.44 40.28
CA GLU A 536 32.40 -8.85 41.28
C GLU A 536 32.81 -7.39 40.97
N GLY A 537 31.90 -6.60 40.35
CA GLY A 537 32.12 -5.17 40.00
C GLY A 537 32.90 -4.95 38.68
N SER A 538 33.17 -5.98 37.94
CA SER A 538 33.73 -5.89 36.56
C SER A 538 32.79 -6.49 35.52
N VAL A 539 32.90 -6.02 34.26
CA VAL A 539 32.16 -6.58 33.13
C VAL A 539 32.87 -7.88 32.70
N ALA A 540 32.21 -9.01 32.85
CA ALA A 540 32.71 -10.33 32.51
C ALA A 540 31.67 -11.15 31.75
N MET A 541 32.09 -12.23 31.10
CA MET A 541 31.15 -13.24 30.61
C MET A 541 30.51 -13.93 31.82
N VAL A 542 29.18 -14.01 31.79
CA VAL A 542 28.38 -14.54 32.89
C VAL A 542 27.31 -15.47 32.36
N ASP A 543 26.74 -16.28 33.23
CA ASP A 543 25.52 -17.03 32.92
C ASP A 543 24.36 -16.07 32.56
N THR A 544 23.46 -16.53 31.72
CA THR A 544 22.37 -15.72 31.16
C THR A 544 21.54 -15.03 32.25
N GLU A 545 21.41 -15.62 33.44
CA GLU A 545 20.66 -15.02 34.58
C GLU A 545 21.31 -13.75 35.15
N LYS A 546 22.62 -13.60 34.98
CA LYS A 546 23.39 -12.44 35.46
C LYS A 546 23.75 -11.49 34.30
N SER A 547 23.26 -11.76 33.09
CA SER A 547 23.54 -10.98 31.89
C SER A 547 22.86 -9.61 31.92
N PHE A 548 23.32 -8.70 31.06
CA PHE A 548 22.68 -7.41 30.88
C PHE A 548 21.23 -7.55 30.37
N VAL A 549 20.93 -8.60 29.57
CA VAL A 549 19.55 -8.90 29.15
C VAL A 549 18.67 -9.21 30.35
N ALA A 550 19.14 -9.96 31.34
CA ALA A 550 18.39 -10.25 32.56
C ALA A 550 18.18 -8.98 33.40
N TYR A 551 19.18 -8.09 33.52
CA TYR A 551 19.01 -6.81 34.18
C TYR A 551 17.99 -5.92 33.49
N ILE A 552 18.02 -5.81 32.15
CA ILE A 552 17.05 -5.07 31.35
C ILE A 552 15.65 -5.69 31.51
N GLY A 553 15.57 -7.02 31.41
CA GLY A 553 14.32 -7.77 31.59
C GLY A 553 13.66 -7.49 32.95
N ASN A 554 14.45 -7.62 34.04
CA ASN A 554 13.97 -7.32 35.39
C ASN A 554 13.55 -5.83 35.57
N GLY A 555 14.28 -4.91 34.94
CA GLY A 555 13.95 -3.49 35.00
C GLY A 555 12.66 -3.13 34.26
N LEU A 556 12.35 -3.84 33.17
CA LEU A 556 11.15 -3.65 32.35
C LEU A 556 9.96 -4.50 32.83
N ALA A 557 10.17 -5.57 33.57
CA ALA A 557 9.15 -6.49 34.06
C ALA A 557 7.94 -5.79 34.72
N PRO A 558 8.11 -4.73 35.56
CA PRO A 558 6.97 -4.01 36.16
C PRO A 558 6.02 -3.37 35.13
N ILE A 559 6.52 -3.02 33.92
CA ILE A 559 5.71 -2.43 32.86
C ILE A 559 4.81 -3.51 32.25
N PHE A 560 5.28 -4.75 32.19
CA PHE A 560 4.57 -5.88 31.57
C PHE A 560 3.75 -6.69 32.58
N ALA A 561 3.96 -6.49 33.88
CA ALA A 561 3.16 -7.13 34.93
C ALA A 561 1.63 -6.98 34.76
N PRO A 562 1.09 -5.81 34.40
CA PRO A 562 -0.34 -5.65 34.13
C PRO A 562 -0.85 -6.49 32.94
N LEU A 563 0.04 -6.94 32.04
CA LEU A 563 -0.26 -7.79 30.88
C LEU A 563 -0.14 -9.28 31.20
N GLY A 564 0.39 -9.63 32.40
CA GLY A 564 0.50 -10.98 32.89
C GLY A 564 1.84 -11.69 32.67
N PHE A 565 2.81 -11.04 32.08
CA PHE A 565 4.16 -11.59 31.90
C PHE A 565 5.21 -10.65 32.50
N ASP A 566 5.49 -10.89 33.78
CA ASP A 566 6.44 -10.14 34.59
C ASP A 566 7.74 -10.90 34.88
N SER A 567 7.87 -12.12 34.35
CA SER A 567 9.15 -12.83 34.39
C SER A 567 10.17 -12.15 33.49
N TRP A 568 11.40 -11.99 33.97
CA TRP A 568 12.46 -11.40 33.16
C TRP A 568 12.74 -12.19 31.89
N GLN A 569 12.51 -13.51 31.90
CA GLN A 569 12.66 -14.41 30.76
C GLN A 569 11.66 -14.05 29.64
N ALA A 570 10.39 -13.91 29.98
CA ALA A 570 9.38 -13.52 29.01
C ALA A 570 9.63 -12.11 28.44
N VAL A 571 10.05 -11.16 29.30
CA VAL A 571 10.39 -9.80 28.85
C VAL A 571 11.65 -9.79 27.99
N ALA A 572 12.67 -10.58 28.32
CA ALA A 572 13.89 -10.72 27.52
C ALA A 572 13.56 -11.33 26.14
N ALA A 573 12.71 -12.35 26.08
CA ALA A 573 12.26 -12.94 24.83
C ALA A 573 11.43 -11.95 23.98
N ALA A 574 10.53 -11.16 24.59
CA ALA A 574 9.84 -10.10 23.87
C ALA A 574 10.80 -9.05 23.31
N PHE A 575 11.83 -8.69 24.07
CA PHE A 575 12.87 -7.75 23.64
C PHE A 575 13.70 -8.29 22.47
N SER A 576 14.09 -9.57 22.49
CA SER A 576 14.78 -10.21 21.35
C SER A 576 13.94 -10.19 20.07
N GLY A 577 12.62 -10.29 20.20
CA GLY A 577 11.66 -10.18 19.09
C GLY A 577 11.64 -8.82 18.36
N PHE A 578 12.20 -7.77 18.91
CA PHE A 578 12.41 -6.52 18.18
C PHE A 578 13.52 -6.64 17.14
N VAL A 579 14.51 -7.46 17.39
CA VAL A 579 15.59 -7.72 16.42
C VAL A 579 15.04 -8.57 15.28
N ALA A 580 14.54 -9.75 15.64
CA ALA A 580 13.94 -10.71 14.73
C ALA A 580 12.86 -11.50 15.48
N LYS A 581 11.69 -11.70 14.91
CA LYS A 581 10.56 -12.33 15.63
C LYS A 581 10.82 -13.82 15.92
N GLU A 582 11.54 -14.51 15.07
CA GLU A 582 12.00 -15.88 15.28
C GLU A 582 12.94 -16.03 16.49
N SER A 583 13.70 -15.00 16.82
CA SER A 583 14.62 -15.03 17.99
C SER A 583 13.90 -15.20 19.32
N ILE A 584 12.58 -14.98 19.38
CA ILE A 584 11.77 -15.23 20.58
C ILE A 584 11.85 -16.71 20.96
N VAL A 585 11.69 -17.62 19.99
CA VAL A 585 11.71 -19.08 20.21
C VAL A 585 13.07 -19.50 20.71
N SER A 586 14.14 -19.12 19.98
CA SER A 586 15.52 -19.46 20.37
C SER A 586 15.87 -18.89 21.75
N THR A 587 15.46 -17.65 22.05
CA THR A 587 15.69 -17.05 23.37
C THR A 587 14.96 -17.84 24.46
N MET A 588 13.70 -18.21 24.25
CA MET A 588 12.95 -19.02 25.22
C MET A 588 13.56 -20.40 25.42
N ALA A 589 14.00 -21.06 24.34
CA ALA A 589 14.66 -22.35 24.40
C ALA A 589 15.99 -22.29 25.20
N ILE A 590 16.83 -21.28 24.95
CA ILE A 590 18.06 -21.04 25.71
C ILE A 590 17.78 -20.80 27.19
N LEU A 591 16.79 -19.94 27.48
CA LEU A 591 16.40 -19.61 28.85
C LEU A 591 15.75 -20.80 29.59
N ALA A 592 15.18 -21.74 28.87
CA ALA A 592 14.64 -22.99 29.39
C ALA A 592 15.74 -24.06 29.60
N GLY A 593 16.96 -23.82 29.15
CA GLY A 593 18.07 -24.82 29.19
C GLY A 593 17.94 -25.92 28.14
N LEU A 594 17.13 -25.68 27.09
CA LEU A 594 16.79 -26.62 26.02
C LEU A 594 17.12 -25.99 24.66
N ALA A 595 18.35 -25.48 24.49
CA ALA A 595 18.76 -24.70 23.32
C ALA A 595 18.62 -25.45 21.98
N ASP A 596 18.74 -26.76 21.98
CA ASP A 596 18.67 -27.64 20.80
C ASP A 596 17.24 -28.17 20.55
N ALA A 597 16.27 -27.87 21.41
CA ALA A 597 14.91 -28.39 21.29
C ALA A 597 14.12 -27.67 20.18
N ALA A 598 13.41 -28.42 19.37
CA ALA A 598 12.49 -27.87 18.36
C ALA A 598 11.22 -27.27 19.01
N GLU A 599 10.58 -26.32 18.31
CA GLU A 599 9.39 -25.61 18.82
C GLU A 599 8.17 -26.53 19.07
N ASP A 600 8.17 -27.74 18.54
CA ASP A 600 7.11 -28.74 18.67
C ASP A 600 7.40 -29.80 19.77
N GLU A 601 8.49 -29.66 20.53
CA GLU A 601 8.84 -30.58 21.58
C GLU A 601 8.07 -30.32 22.89
N PRO A 602 7.40 -31.36 23.47
CA PRO A 602 6.61 -31.19 24.70
C PRO A 602 7.44 -30.75 25.92
N ASP A 603 8.71 -31.11 25.98
CA ASP A 603 9.59 -30.72 27.07
C ASP A 603 9.87 -29.21 27.07
N LEU A 604 10.07 -28.64 25.86
CA LEU A 604 10.20 -27.19 25.70
C LEU A 604 8.90 -26.46 26.05
N TRP A 605 7.73 -27.01 25.66
CA TRP A 605 6.44 -26.43 26.02
C TRP A 605 6.26 -26.30 27.52
N THR A 606 6.60 -27.37 28.25
CA THR A 606 6.50 -27.42 29.70
C THR A 606 7.44 -26.42 30.38
N ALA A 607 8.68 -26.32 29.88
CA ALA A 607 9.67 -25.39 30.42
C ALA A 607 9.29 -23.92 30.13
N VAL A 608 8.80 -23.62 28.95
CA VAL A 608 8.36 -22.26 28.56
C VAL A 608 7.12 -21.83 29.35
N MET A 609 6.20 -22.76 29.66
CA MET A 609 5.04 -22.42 30.50
C MET A 609 5.44 -21.98 31.92
N ALA A 610 6.58 -22.42 32.43
CA ALA A 610 7.08 -21.96 33.73
C ALA A 610 7.44 -20.46 33.76
N PHE A 611 7.62 -19.83 32.59
CA PHE A 611 7.86 -18.38 32.51
C PHE A 611 6.59 -17.55 32.68
N PHE A 612 5.42 -18.18 32.64
CA PHE A 612 4.12 -17.51 32.70
C PHE A 612 3.33 -18.01 33.91
N PRO A 613 2.64 -17.10 34.64
CA PRO A 613 1.84 -17.49 35.79
C PRO A 613 0.56 -18.27 35.41
N SER A 614 0.13 -18.21 34.15
CA SER A 614 -1.09 -18.89 33.67
C SER A 614 -1.11 -18.98 32.15
N ALA A 615 -1.95 -19.87 31.60
CA ALA A 615 -2.21 -19.98 30.17
C ALA A 615 -2.76 -18.65 29.58
N VAL A 616 -3.54 -17.91 30.36
CA VAL A 616 -4.05 -16.58 29.95
C VAL A 616 -2.89 -15.58 29.80
N ALA A 617 -1.88 -15.65 30.64
CA ALA A 617 -0.68 -14.83 30.55
C ALA A 617 0.14 -15.17 29.30
N ALA A 618 0.36 -16.45 29.02
CA ALA A 618 1.04 -16.92 27.83
C ALA A 618 0.26 -16.50 26.55
N PHE A 619 -1.06 -16.59 26.56
CA PHE A 619 -1.91 -16.10 25.46
C PHE A 619 -1.80 -14.57 25.27
N SER A 620 -1.78 -13.80 26.38
CA SER A 620 -1.56 -12.35 26.34
C SER A 620 -0.21 -12.00 25.73
N PHE A 621 0.85 -12.73 26.09
CA PHE A 621 2.18 -12.58 25.50
C PHE A 621 2.17 -12.88 24.00
N LEU A 622 1.46 -13.93 23.56
CA LEU A 622 1.30 -14.27 22.15
C LEU A 622 0.61 -13.14 21.38
N VAL A 623 -0.48 -12.58 21.93
CA VAL A 623 -1.18 -11.44 21.32
C VAL A 623 -0.30 -10.18 21.31
N PHE A 624 0.51 -9.97 22.34
CA PHE A 624 1.46 -8.86 22.37
C PHE A 624 2.46 -8.95 21.22
N ASN A 625 3.14 -10.09 21.05
CA ASN A 625 4.10 -10.30 19.98
C ASN A 625 3.49 -10.31 18.57
N LEU A 626 2.18 -10.54 18.49
CA LEU A 626 1.44 -10.41 17.24
C LEU A 626 1.27 -8.93 16.85
N LEU A 627 0.93 -8.06 17.82
CA LEU A 627 0.46 -6.69 17.57
C LEU A 627 1.51 -5.62 17.84
N ASP A 628 2.60 -5.93 18.52
CA ASP A 628 3.69 -4.99 18.79
C ASP A 628 4.44 -4.55 17.53
N SER A 629 5.40 -3.68 17.67
CA SER A 629 6.25 -3.25 16.55
C SER A 629 6.93 -4.45 15.89
N PRO A 630 7.01 -4.47 14.56
CA PRO A 630 7.65 -5.56 13.83
C PRO A 630 9.18 -5.54 14.04
N CYS A 631 9.87 -6.53 13.44
CA CYS A 631 11.32 -6.62 13.47
C CYS A 631 12.01 -5.38 12.88
N LEU A 632 13.27 -5.15 13.25
CA LEU A 632 14.06 -3.99 12.83
C LEU A 632 14.18 -3.85 11.30
N ALA A 633 14.19 -4.96 10.56
CA ALA A 633 14.17 -4.94 9.09
C ALA A 633 12.89 -4.28 8.56
N ALA A 634 11.74 -4.60 9.14
CA ALA A 634 10.47 -4.00 8.77
C ALA A 634 10.39 -2.54 9.22
N ILE A 635 10.88 -2.19 10.42
CA ILE A 635 10.96 -0.81 10.89
C ILE A 635 11.84 0.05 9.97
N SER A 636 13.00 -0.47 9.56
CA SER A 636 13.87 0.19 8.58
C SER A 636 13.15 0.45 7.26
N THR A 637 12.36 -0.54 6.80
CA THR A 637 11.55 -0.40 5.59
C THR A 637 10.43 0.61 5.76
N MET A 638 9.73 0.63 6.91
CA MET A 638 8.74 1.67 7.25
C MET A 638 9.35 3.07 7.15
N SER A 639 10.56 3.25 7.70
CA SER A 639 11.26 4.54 7.66
C SER A 639 11.56 5.00 6.23
N GLN A 640 11.90 4.07 5.34
CA GLN A 640 12.16 4.36 3.94
C GLN A 640 10.87 4.69 3.18
N GLU A 641 9.82 3.86 3.33
CA GLU A 641 8.56 4.04 2.60
C GLU A 641 7.73 5.25 3.09
N MET A 642 7.83 5.59 4.36
CA MET A 642 7.18 6.79 4.92
C MET A 642 7.96 8.08 4.61
N ASN A 643 9.23 7.96 4.23
CA ASN A 643 10.16 9.09 3.99
C ASN A 643 10.13 10.16 5.10
N SER A 644 9.85 9.76 6.35
CA SER A 644 9.69 10.66 7.50
C SER A 644 10.01 9.96 8.81
N LYS A 645 11.07 10.39 9.48
CA LYS A 645 11.44 9.88 10.82
C LYS A 645 10.32 10.10 11.84
N LYS A 646 9.61 11.22 11.75
CA LYS A 646 8.49 11.56 12.65
C LYS A 646 7.35 10.55 12.52
N TRP A 647 6.96 10.20 11.30
CA TRP A 647 5.90 9.22 11.07
C TRP A 647 6.34 7.80 11.44
N THR A 648 7.61 7.44 11.23
CA THR A 648 8.15 6.16 11.67
C THR A 648 8.04 5.99 13.18
N TRP A 649 8.50 6.98 13.97
CA TRP A 649 8.37 6.94 15.43
C TRP A 649 6.91 6.96 15.91
N ALA A 650 6.06 7.74 15.25
CA ALA A 650 4.63 7.74 15.54
C ALA A 650 3.99 6.37 15.31
N THR A 651 4.39 5.65 14.25
CA THR A 651 3.94 4.30 13.95
C THR A 651 4.38 3.30 15.02
N ILE A 652 5.67 3.31 15.38
CA ILE A 652 6.21 2.45 16.44
C ILE A 652 5.45 2.68 17.75
N LEU A 653 5.27 3.94 18.14
CA LEU A 653 4.54 4.29 19.36
C LEU A 653 3.09 3.81 19.31
N PHE A 654 2.41 4.06 18.18
CA PHE A 654 1.03 3.61 17.97
C PHE A 654 0.89 2.09 18.07
N GLN A 655 1.74 1.32 17.41
CA GLN A 655 1.69 -0.14 17.41
C GLN A 655 1.90 -0.70 18.82
N ASN A 656 2.91 -0.21 19.54
CA ASN A 656 3.16 -0.67 20.92
C ASN A 656 2.04 -0.26 21.90
N MET A 657 1.50 0.95 21.80
CA MET A 657 0.37 1.37 22.62
C MET A 657 -0.90 0.57 22.32
N TYR A 658 -1.14 0.28 21.04
CA TYR A 658 -2.28 -0.53 20.60
C TYR A 658 -2.14 -1.96 21.14
N ALA A 659 -0.97 -2.60 20.94
CA ALA A 659 -0.66 -3.94 21.49
C ALA A 659 -0.84 -3.99 23.00
N TYR A 660 -0.25 -3.04 23.71
CA TYR A 660 -0.35 -2.95 25.17
C TYR A 660 -1.81 -2.84 25.64
N SER A 661 -2.60 -2.00 24.99
CA SER A 661 -4.02 -1.80 25.35
C SER A 661 -4.85 -3.07 25.14
N ILE A 662 -4.66 -3.76 24.00
CA ILE A 662 -5.37 -5.01 23.72
C ILE A 662 -4.95 -6.10 24.69
N CYS A 663 -3.65 -6.27 24.93
CA CYS A 663 -3.15 -7.30 25.84
C CYS A 663 -3.55 -7.08 27.29
N LEU A 664 -3.58 -5.83 27.74
CA LEU A 664 -4.12 -5.48 29.06
C LEU A 664 -5.57 -5.97 29.21
N MET A 665 -6.40 -5.72 28.21
CA MET A 665 -7.80 -6.19 28.21
C MET A 665 -7.87 -7.71 28.17
N VAL A 666 -7.09 -8.36 27.28
CA VAL A 666 -7.06 -9.82 27.13
C VAL A 666 -6.67 -10.50 28.45
N TYR A 667 -5.59 -10.05 29.08
CA TYR A 667 -5.11 -10.65 30.33
C TYR A 667 -6.07 -10.41 31.48
N GLN A 668 -6.43 -9.14 31.74
CA GLN A 668 -7.24 -8.79 32.91
C GLN A 668 -8.66 -9.38 32.84
N PHE A 669 -9.28 -9.42 31.67
CA PHE A 669 -10.56 -10.10 31.50
C PHE A 669 -10.42 -11.63 31.50
N GLY A 670 -9.36 -12.16 30.89
CA GLY A 670 -9.08 -13.60 30.90
C GLY A 670 -8.90 -14.14 32.32
N ARG A 671 -8.20 -13.42 33.21
CA ARG A 671 -8.07 -13.79 34.65
C ARG A 671 -9.43 -13.95 35.34
N VAL A 672 -10.32 -12.99 35.11
CA VAL A 672 -11.64 -12.97 35.78
C VAL A 672 -12.57 -14.01 35.16
N PHE A 673 -12.70 -14.06 33.83
CA PHE A 673 -13.70 -14.90 33.17
C PHE A 673 -13.27 -16.35 32.95
N VAL A 674 -11.95 -16.57 32.70
CA VAL A 674 -11.40 -17.91 32.47
C VAL A 674 -10.72 -18.44 33.72
N GLY A 675 -9.94 -17.61 34.41
CA GLY A 675 -9.22 -17.97 35.63
C GLY A 675 -10.08 -17.96 36.90
N GLY A 676 -11.31 -17.38 36.85
CA GLY A 676 -12.20 -17.31 38.04
C GLY A 676 -11.68 -16.41 39.17
N GLU A 677 -10.71 -15.53 38.90
CA GLU A 677 -10.12 -14.65 39.90
C GLU A 677 -11.03 -13.45 40.22
N ALA A 678 -10.85 -12.90 41.44
CA ALA A 678 -11.60 -11.74 41.86
C ALA A 678 -11.23 -10.47 41.07
N PHE A 679 -12.19 -9.56 40.97
CA PHE A 679 -11.98 -8.25 40.33
C PHE A 679 -10.86 -7.48 41.03
N SER A 680 -9.85 -7.04 40.31
CA SER A 680 -8.68 -6.33 40.79
C SER A 680 -8.62 -4.89 40.30
N PHE A 681 -7.69 -4.09 40.81
CA PHE A 681 -7.42 -2.74 40.30
C PHE A 681 -7.04 -2.80 38.79
N GLY A 682 -6.26 -3.80 38.39
CA GLY A 682 -5.92 -4.01 36.95
C GLY A 682 -7.14 -4.24 36.09
N THR A 683 -8.13 -5.01 36.58
CA THR A 683 -9.40 -5.24 35.84
C THR A 683 -10.19 -3.93 35.69
N ALA A 684 -10.21 -3.08 36.74
CA ALA A 684 -10.87 -1.77 36.65
C ALA A 684 -10.19 -0.88 35.58
N VAL A 685 -8.86 -0.89 35.50
CA VAL A 685 -8.11 -0.20 34.47
C VAL A 685 -8.44 -0.76 33.08
N ALA A 686 -8.52 -2.09 32.93
CA ALA A 686 -8.90 -2.73 31.67
C ALA A 686 -10.32 -2.33 31.20
N VAL A 687 -11.28 -2.17 32.13
CA VAL A 687 -12.62 -1.65 31.81
C VAL A 687 -12.54 -0.22 31.27
N VAL A 688 -11.71 0.65 31.87
CA VAL A 688 -11.51 2.01 31.36
C VAL A 688 -10.92 1.98 29.95
N PHE A 689 -9.92 1.12 29.70
CA PHE A 689 -9.35 0.96 28.36
C PHE A 689 -10.39 0.41 27.36
N LEU A 690 -11.23 -0.52 27.77
CA LEU A 690 -12.32 -1.03 26.90
C LEU A 690 -13.33 0.08 26.56
N ILE A 691 -13.73 0.88 27.53
CA ILE A 691 -14.65 2.01 27.29
C ILE A 691 -14.00 3.03 26.36
N ALA A 692 -12.73 3.36 26.59
CA ALA A 692 -11.97 4.26 25.72
C ALA A 692 -11.85 3.69 24.30
N PHE A 693 -11.55 2.41 24.14
CA PHE A 693 -11.45 1.72 22.87
C PHE A 693 -12.79 1.74 22.11
N LEU A 694 -13.89 1.38 22.79
CA LEU A 694 -15.23 1.44 22.21
C LEU A 694 -15.63 2.89 21.87
N TYR A 695 -15.31 3.86 22.70
CA TYR A 695 -15.54 5.27 22.39
C TYR A 695 -14.78 5.70 21.13
N LEU A 696 -13.49 5.33 20.99
CA LEU A 696 -12.70 5.61 19.80
C LEU A 696 -13.24 4.92 18.55
N LEU A 697 -13.77 3.70 18.73
CA LEU A 697 -14.34 2.90 17.64
C LEU A 697 -15.69 3.45 17.15
N PHE A 698 -16.56 3.92 18.07
CA PHE A 698 -17.92 4.36 17.74
C PHE A 698 -18.11 5.87 17.67
N ARG A 699 -17.12 6.70 18.08
CA ARG A 699 -17.22 8.15 17.94
C ARG A 699 -17.49 8.55 16.47
N PRO A 700 -18.28 9.62 16.24
CA PRO A 700 -18.48 10.12 14.87
C PRO A 700 -17.14 10.53 14.24
N ALA A 701 -17.00 10.30 12.95
CA ALA A 701 -15.83 10.76 12.22
C ALA A 701 -15.75 12.29 12.25
N LYS A 702 -14.57 12.85 12.49
CA LYS A 702 -14.37 14.28 12.37
C LYS A 702 -14.45 14.68 10.90
N LYS A 703 -15.12 15.80 10.62
CA LYS A 703 -15.17 16.33 9.25
C LYS A 703 -13.74 16.63 8.79
N TYR A 704 -13.43 16.18 7.59
CA TYR A 704 -12.15 16.36 6.95
C TYR A 704 -11.82 17.85 6.74
N ASN A 705 -10.75 18.33 7.35
CA ASN A 705 -10.23 19.67 7.06
C ASN A 705 -8.92 19.52 6.28
N LYS A 706 -9.01 19.67 4.95
CA LYS A 706 -7.90 19.51 4.00
C LYS A 706 -6.70 20.45 4.27
N GLU A 707 -6.94 21.60 4.88
CA GLU A 707 -5.89 22.60 5.15
C GLU A 707 -4.89 22.14 6.21
N THR A 708 -5.32 21.37 7.19
CA THR A 708 -4.45 20.92 8.29
C THR A 708 -3.42 19.89 7.84
N VAL A 709 -3.75 19.05 6.86
CA VAL A 709 -2.83 18.00 6.37
C VAL A 709 -1.76 18.59 5.45
N MET A 710 -2.09 19.56 4.61
CA MET A 710 -1.08 20.24 3.76
C MET A 710 -0.12 21.14 4.54
N SER A 711 -0.53 21.70 5.69
CA SER A 711 0.33 22.53 6.54
C SER A 711 1.29 21.73 7.45
N VAL A 712 1.00 20.46 7.70
CA VAL A 712 1.89 19.57 8.49
C VAL A 712 3.07 19.07 7.65
N ASP A 713 2.90 18.92 6.34
CA ASP A 713 3.95 18.43 5.43
C ASP A 713 4.83 19.61 4.87
N ALA A 714 4.40 20.87 5.02
CA ALA A 714 5.16 22.06 4.60
C ALA A 714 6.08 22.65 5.70
N LYS A 715 6.17 22.03 6.87
CA LYS A 715 7.10 22.33 7.96
C LYS A 715 7.98 21.11 8.24
#